data_e54a687ebf30610cca3fa7cf56050ba9
#
_entry.id   e54a687ebf30610cca3fa7cf56050ba9
#
_cell.length_a   1.000
_cell.length_b   1.000
_cell.length_c   1.000
_cell.angle_alpha   90.00
_cell.angle_beta   90.00
_cell.angle_gamma   90.00
#
_symmetry.space_group_name_H-M   'P 1'
#
loop_
_entity.id
_entity.type
_entity.pdbx_description
1 polymer ?
#
loop_
_entity_poly.entity_id
_entity_poly.type
_entity_poly.pdbx_seq_one_letter_code
_entity_poly.pdbx_strand_id
1 'polypeptide(L)'
;MNAAEYRTHASPYSVRREDSRIIVENEYTKWVHDLARGGELVEAVVLNGSGTNLLLNPQRTSVTVRDAEGYHAFRSDLQPAKTFHQEGNGGICRLTFQRGLTDSAGHPLPGAALTHTVEYHPWGYGVHRVHLNLPHRISNVCQVQVGTLDISEAMDMLMVRPSFATSRNYLLPNNLIDGGHELFHGKKYSDSPAYYSRYLPVSALIYRQGVEGIEFALADDLYHWDNVGTDIPGMQQSWISYLPALKGYEIRFAPLDCTYNGLFLEGNYEFGYRLTLPYVRKNLSRVRPFVGRLLKQTGDFERRWPTRMELQKMKDSGFNLLGLHDEGDGGNGIFWRNTLFPPYPPDEMEKMRRCLADANDLGIKVVPYCSIKEFHPDSPDYTPNAKNWARLPGPKDEIIINQCAYGCYGGMMCLESGWLEKRRRTIDEILTQLPFKGVYYDWCFGLECENRAHSPGRHWDNDKLLELIEWTRERVGEDGEVYLHLTAHPSLAVENIATVILTDERSEARISTQMFTPHVSFLNLSPRMSCSLMTARATDQMRKQMAMCALLNHAVIWNYAAKDPKFYRQAWISTLDQYTRHAAPGTGKCSASSPDVGCSLYWNDTKVLLILANLSDQSVTTQWSYTLTDRSGSGNITLQPMEMKAIER
;
A
#
# COMPACT_ATOMS: atom_id res chain seq x y z
N MET A 1 -23.15 18.92 7.10
CA MET A 1 -21.75 18.82 6.62
C MET A 1 -21.79 18.52 5.14
N ASN A 2 -21.08 19.31 4.32
CA ASN A 2 -21.11 19.17 2.87
C ASN A 2 -20.40 17.88 2.42
N ALA A 3 -20.97 17.17 1.45
CA ALA A 3 -20.40 15.97 0.83
C ALA A 3 -18.97 16.20 0.27
N ALA A 4 -18.60 17.45 0.04
CA ALA A 4 -17.26 17.85 -0.46
C ALA A 4 -16.11 17.50 0.48
N GLU A 5 -16.33 17.38 1.79
CA GLU A 5 -15.28 17.11 2.80
C GLU A 5 -14.73 15.68 2.78
N TYR A 6 -15.36 14.77 2.00
CA TYR A 6 -15.00 13.34 1.98
C TYR A 6 -14.48 12.86 0.63
N ARG A 7 -14.27 13.76 -0.31
CA ARG A 7 -13.81 13.41 -1.65
C ARG A 7 -12.33 13.04 -1.66
N THR A 8 -12.00 12.02 -2.43
CA THR A 8 -10.62 11.69 -2.76
C THR A 8 -10.21 12.50 -3.97
N HIS A 9 -9.34 13.47 -3.79
CA HIS A 9 -8.83 14.29 -4.89
C HIS A 9 -7.31 14.30 -4.90
N ALA A 10 -6.76 14.45 -6.09
CA ALA A 10 -5.36 14.75 -6.27
C ALA A 10 -5.04 16.11 -5.65
N SER A 11 -3.91 16.21 -4.96
CA SER A 11 -3.43 17.47 -4.42
C SER A 11 -2.17 17.90 -5.18
N PRO A 12 -2.30 18.82 -6.16
CA PRO A 12 -1.17 19.27 -6.97
C PRO A 12 -0.07 19.87 -6.11
N TYR A 13 1.18 19.64 -6.50
CA TYR A 13 2.32 20.23 -5.85
C TYR A 13 2.56 21.67 -6.32
N SER A 14 2.87 22.53 -5.37
CA SER A 14 3.55 23.80 -5.60
C SER A 14 5.05 23.61 -5.45
N VAL A 15 5.83 24.33 -6.26
CA VAL A 15 7.29 24.31 -6.18
C VAL A 15 7.78 25.72 -5.96
N ARG A 16 8.61 25.90 -4.93
CA ARG A 16 9.30 27.18 -4.68
C ARG A 16 10.76 26.94 -4.37
N ARG A 17 11.57 27.94 -4.67
CA ARG A 17 13.00 27.95 -4.34
C ARG A 17 13.28 28.96 -3.26
N GLU A 18 14.00 28.53 -2.22
CA GLU A 18 14.49 29.37 -1.14
C GLU A 18 16.01 29.13 -0.99
N ASP A 19 16.83 30.05 -1.45
CA ASP A 19 18.29 29.94 -1.52
C ASP A 19 18.73 28.66 -2.27
N SER A 20 19.36 27.70 -1.57
CA SER A 20 19.76 26.39 -2.11
C SER A 20 18.65 25.34 -2.05
N ARG A 21 17.52 25.64 -1.40
CA ARG A 21 16.44 24.68 -1.17
C ARG A 21 15.37 24.75 -2.23
N ILE A 22 14.95 23.60 -2.71
CA ILE A 22 13.78 23.41 -3.59
C ILE A 22 12.71 22.73 -2.77
N ILE A 23 11.60 23.42 -2.56
CA ILE A 23 10.47 22.96 -1.74
C ILE A 23 9.34 22.55 -2.66
N VAL A 24 8.93 21.29 -2.55
CA VAL A 24 7.81 20.69 -3.27
C VAL A 24 6.74 20.36 -2.22
N GLU A 25 5.60 21.01 -2.29
CA GLU A 25 4.60 20.93 -1.22
C GLU A 25 3.18 20.90 -1.77
N ASN A 26 2.34 20.06 -1.17
CA ASN A 26 0.91 20.04 -1.38
C ASN A 26 0.18 20.09 -0.02
N GLU A 27 -1.15 19.88 -0.01
CA GLU A 27 -1.96 19.95 1.22
C GLU A 27 -1.52 18.92 2.30
N TYR A 28 -0.93 17.79 1.91
CA TYR A 28 -0.64 16.66 2.80
C TYR A 28 0.83 16.47 3.09
N THR A 29 1.69 16.81 2.14
CA THR A 29 3.10 16.44 2.17
C THR A 29 4.02 17.56 1.72
N LYS A 30 5.21 17.62 2.32
CA LYS A 30 6.29 18.52 1.91
C LYS A 30 7.58 17.74 1.73
N TRP A 31 8.26 18.00 0.62
CA TRP A 31 9.57 17.48 0.27
C TRP A 31 10.53 18.64 0.06
N VAL A 32 11.74 18.56 0.58
CA VAL A 32 12.75 19.60 0.39
C VAL A 32 14.04 18.99 -0.13
N HIS A 33 14.49 19.45 -1.27
CA HIS A 33 15.81 19.15 -1.82
C HIS A 33 16.77 20.30 -1.56
N ASP A 34 18.07 20.00 -1.33
CA ASP A 34 19.09 21.02 -1.11
C ASP A 34 20.18 20.94 -2.17
N LEU A 35 20.27 21.98 -2.99
CA LEU A 35 21.30 22.10 -4.04
C LEU A 35 22.71 22.12 -3.47
N ALA A 36 22.92 22.65 -2.25
CA ALA A 36 24.22 22.62 -1.56
C ALA A 36 24.61 21.20 -1.14
N ARG A 37 23.64 20.29 -1.06
CA ARG A 37 23.80 18.86 -0.75
C ARG A 37 23.55 17.97 -1.98
N GLY A 38 24.00 18.41 -3.16
CA GLY A 38 23.87 17.66 -4.40
C GLY A 38 22.46 17.61 -4.96
N GLY A 39 21.49 18.34 -4.43
CA GLY A 39 20.07 18.21 -4.76
C GLY A 39 19.43 16.99 -4.10
N GLU A 40 20.05 16.41 -3.07
CA GLU A 40 19.46 15.31 -2.31
C GLU A 40 18.29 15.77 -1.46
N LEU A 41 17.36 14.84 -1.18
CA LEU A 41 16.24 15.08 -0.29
C LEU A 41 16.74 15.27 1.14
N VAL A 42 16.42 16.41 1.75
CA VAL A 42 16.85 16.77 3.12
C VAL A 42 15.68 16.83 4.10
N GLU A 43 14.44 17.01 3.60
CA GLU A 43 13.24 16.95 4.42
C GLU A 43 12.14 16.17 3.71
N ALA A 44 11.45 15.35 4.49
CA ALA A 44 10.22 14.68 4.13
C ALA A 44 9.24 14.86 5.29
N VAL A 45 8.12 15.53 5.06
CA VAL A 45 7.18 15.94 6.12
C VAL A 45 5.76 15.57 5.78
N VAL A 46 5.07 14.93 6.71
CA VAL A 46 3.63 14.70 6.66
C VAL A 46 2.93 15.85 7.37
N LEU A 47 2.33 16.77 6.61
CA LEU A 47 1.82 18.04 7.14
C LEU A 47 0.65 17.87 8.12
N ASN A 48 -0.21 16.90 7.89
CA ASN A 48 -1.33 16.56 8.78
C ASN A 48 -0.94 15.53 9.87
N GLY A 49 0.34 15.11 9.92
CA GLY A 49 0.93 14.27 10.94
C GLY A 49 1.53 15.09 12.08
N SER A 50 2.79 14.81 12.42
CA SER A 50 3.53 15.63 13.40
C SER A 50 3.97 16.99 12.83
N GLY A 51 4.06 17.11 11.50
CA GLY A 51 4.63 18.26 10.84
C GLY A 51 6.17 18.38 10.98
N THR A 52 6.83 17.34 11.49
CA THR A 52 8.29 17.31 11.66
C THR A 52 8.97 16.60 10.50
N ASN A 53 10.25 16.93 10.28
CA ASN A 53 11.05 16.22 9.29
C ASN A 53 11.28 14.76 9.73
N LEU A 54 11.01 13.83 8.84
CA LEU A 54 11.23 12.39 9.07
C LEU A 54 12.68 11.99 8.87
N LEU A 55 13.46 12.75 8.11
CA LEU A 55 14.85 12.44 7.78
C LEU A 55 15.82 13.07 8.80
N LEU A 56 16.79 12.29 9.25
CA LEU A 56 17.88 12.73 10.12
C LEU A 56 19.06 13.29 9.33
N ASN A 57 19.32 12.74 8.15
CA ASN A 57 20.38 13.15 7.24
C ASN A 57 19.83 13.27 5.82
N PRO A 58 20.54 13.98 4.92
CA PRO A 58 20.21 13.97 3.51
C PRO A 58 20.16 12.54 2.96
N GLN A 59 19.18 12.27 2.10
CA GLN A 59 19.20 11.09 1.27
C GLN A 59 20.52 11.03 0.50
N ARG A 60 21.02 9.85 0.20
CA ARG A 60 22.30 9.72 -0.49
C ARG A 60 22.40 8.48 -1.37
N THR A 61 23.16 8.63 -2.44
CA THR A 61 23.70 7.55 -3.26
C THR A 61 25.20 7.48 -3.03
N SER A 62 25.79 6.30 -2.92
CA SER A 62 27.21 6.15 -2.68
C SER A 62 27.84 4.98 -3.43
N VAL A 63 29.14 5.15 -3.75
CA VAL A 63 30.02 4.11 -4.25
C VAL A 63 31.17 3.95 -3.27
N THR A 64 31.35 2.76 -2.72
CA THR A 64 32.45 2.44 -1.81
C THR A 64 33.53 1.67 -2.54
N VAL A 65 34.75 2.17 -2.49
CA VAL A 65 35.95 1.59 -3.08
C VAL A 65 36.90 1.17 -1.96
N ARG A 66 37.60 0.08 -2.15
CA ARG A 66 38.64 -0.38 -1.22
C ARG A 66 40.02 -0.20 -1.85
N ASP A 67 40.94 0.39 -1.12
CA ASP A 67 42.37 0.45 -1.47
C ASP A 67 43.27 -0.03 -0.30
N ALA A 68 44.56 0.30 -0.35
CA ALA A 68 45.52 -0.05 0.68
C ALA A 68 45.30 0.67 2.02
N GLU A 69 44.61 1.82 2.00
CA GLU A 69 44.31 2.65 3.18
C GLU A 69 42.98 2.25 3.83
N GLY A 70 42.13 1.48 3.13
CA GLY A 70 40.85 1.00 3.63
C GLY A 70 39.67 1.21 2.69
N TYR A 71 38.49 1.51 3.27
CA TYR A 71 37.26 1.74 2.52
C TYR A 71 36.99 3.25 2.40
N HIS A 72 36.80 3.70 1.17
CA HIS A 72 36.46 5.10 0.85
C HIS A 72 35.05 5.16 0.25
N ALA A 73 34.13 5.80 0.93
CA ALA A 73 32.77 6.02 0.45
C ALA A 73 32.65 7.37 -0.25
N PHE A 74 32.41 7.34 -1.55
CA PHE A 74 32.12 8.51 -2.36
C PHE A 74 30.62 8.73 -2.41
N ARG A 75 30.13 9.87 -1.92
CA ARG A 75 28.72 10.17 -1.69
C ARG A 75 28.23 11.31 -2.54
N SER A 76 26.94 11.30 -2.87
CA SER A 76 26.26 12.30 -3.68
C SER A 76 25.90 13.58 -2.91
N ASP A 77 25.78 13.50 -1.58
CA ASP A 77 25.35 14.60 -0.70
C ASP A 77 26.51 15.49 -0.16
N LEU A 78 27.75 15.17 -0.51
CA LEU A 78 28.93 15.88 0.02
C LEU A 78 29.40 17.05 -0.86
N GLN A 79 28.72 17.34 -1.95
CA GLN A 79 29.04 18.46 -2.84
C GLN A 79 27.78 19.10 -3.41
N PRO A 80 27.84 20.37 -3.84
CA PRO A 80 26.70 21.01 -4.48
C PRO A 80 26.32 20.35 -5.80
N ALA A 81 25.05 20.46 -6.17
CA ALA A 81 24.57 20.10 -7.49
C ALA A 81 25.24 21.00 -8.55
N LYS A 82 25.75 20.39 -9.64
CA LYS A 82 26.34 21.14 -10.75
C LYS A 82 25.28 21.82 -11.60
N THR A 83 24.18 21.12 -11.84
CA THR A 83 23.03 21.64 -12.57
C THR A 83 21.74 21.23 -11.90
N PHE A 84 20.72 22.05 -12.07
CA PHE A 84 19.37 21.80 -11.63
C PHE A 84 18.39 22.19 -12.74
N HIS A 85 17.40 21.34 -12.97
CA HIS A 85 16.34 21.60 -13.93
C HIS A 85 14.99 21.23 -13.30
N GLN A 86 13.97 22.05 -13.60
CA GLN A 86 12.60 21.86 -13.11
C GLN A 86 11.62 21.91 -14.28
N GLU A 87 10.72 20.94 -14.33
CA GLU A 87 9.61 20.88 -15.28
C GLU A 87 8.31 20.58 -14.52
N GLY A 88 7.19 21.02 -15.04
CA GLY A 88 5.87 20.68 -14.50
C GLY A 88 4.86 20.49 -15.62
N ASN A 89 4.04 19.45 -15.53
CA ASN A 89 2.94 19.20 -16.44
C ASN A 89 1.84 18.40 -15.72
N GLY A 90 0.57 18.84 -15.86
CA GLY A 90 -0.58 18.05 -15.39
C GLY A 90 -0.62 17.73 -13.90
N GLY A 91 -0.02 18.57 -13.04
CA GLY A 91 0.08 18.33 -11.60
C GLY A 91 1.29 17.49 -11.16
N ILE A 92 2.06 16.96 -12.11
CA ILE A 92 3.34 16.29 -11.84
C ILE A 92 4.46 17.33 -11.86
N CYS A 93 5.35 17.27 -10.87
CA CYS A 93 6.56 18.09 -10.80
C CYS A 93 7.77 17.20 -11.00
N ARG A 94 8.59 17.50 -12.02
CA ARG A 94 9.85 16.81 -12.29
C ARG A 94 11.03 17.71 -11.93
N LEU A 95 11.95 17.17 -11.14
CA LEU A 95 13.22 17.79 -10.76
C LEU A 95 14.36 16.92 -11.27
N THR A 96 15.38 17.52 -11.86
CA THR A 96 16.59 16.82 -12.30
C THR A 96 17.83 17.51 -11.75
N PHE A 97 18.69 16.72 -11.10
CA PHE A 97 19.94 17.18 -10.48
C PHE A 97 21.12 16.43 -11.09
N GLN A 98 22.21 17.15 -11.40
CA GLN A 98 23.47 16.53 -11.83
C GLN A 98 24.59 16.87 -10.86
N ARG A 99 25.39 15.87 -10.49
CA ARG A 99 26.49 15.99 -9.54
C ARG A 99 27.55 14.91 -9.75
N GLY A 100 28.67 15.06 -9.10
CA GLY A 100 29.66 13.98 -8.95
C GLY A 100 29.41 13.19 -7.66
N LEU A 101 30.38 12.33 -7.34
CA LEU A 101 30.48 11.64 -6.05
C LEU A 101 31.80 12.05 -5.40
N THR A 102 31.79 12.35 -4.10
CA THR A 102 32.94 12.89 -3.37
C THR A 102 33.08 12.17 -2.03
N ASP A 103 34.30 11.92 -1.60
CA ASP A 103 34.58 11.38 -0.26
C ASP A 103 34.51 12.46 0.84
N SER A 104 34.66 12.06 2.10
CA SER A 104 34.60 12.97 3.24
C SER A 104 35.78 13.97 3.30
N ALA A 105 36.87 13.74 2.57
CA ALA A 105 38.02 14.64 2.45
C ALA A 105 37.86 15.62 1.29
N GLY A 106 36.79 15.50 0.49
CA GLY A 106 36.51 16.34 -0.67
C GLY A 106 37.10 15.82 -1.98
N HIS A 107 37.70 14.65 -2.02
CA HIS A 107 38.23 14.08 -3.25
C HIS A 107 37.09 13.49 -4.09
N PRO A 108 37.00 13.84 -5.38
CA PRO A 108 35.98 13.29 -6.26
C PRO A 108 36.32 11.85 -6.68
N LEU A 109 35.29 11.02 -6.88
CA LEU A 109 35.44 9.76 -7.61
C LEU A 109 35.73 10.10 -9.09
N PRO A 110 36.91 9.72 -9.63
CA PRO A 110 37.36 10.23 -10.92
C PRO A 110 36.37 9.95 -12.07
N GLY A 111 35.93 11.01 -12.76
CA GLY A 111 35.03 10.93 -13.90
C GLY A 111 33.60 10.52 -13.59
N ALA A 112 33.27 10.11 -12.38
CA ALA A 112 31.93 9.70 -12.02
C ALA A 112 30.93 10.87 -12.10
N ALA A 113 29.78 10.61 -12.72
CA ALA A 113 28.67 11.54 -12.80
C ALA A 113 27.38 10.86 -12.39
N LEU A 114 26.57 11.56 -11.60
CA LEU A 114 25.26 11.11 -11.16
C LEU A 114 24.20 12.07 -11.67
N THR A 115 23.20 11.56 -12.35
CA THR A 115 21.96 12.29 -12.67
C THR A 115 20.84 11.67 -11.87
N HIS A 116 20.14 12.50 -11.09
CA HIS A 116 19.00 12.08 -10.29
C HIS A 116 17.77 12.86 -10.73
N THR A 117 16.77 12.16 -11.23
CA THR A 117 15.47 12.71 -11.59
C THR A 117 14.42 12.24 -10.60
N VAL A 118 13.58 13.15 -10.14
CA VAL A 118 12.44 12.86 -9.27
C VAL A 118 11.18 13.41 -9.91
N GLU A 119 10.17 12.57 -10.04
CA GLU A 119 8.82 12.95 -10.49
C GLU A 119 7.86 12.85 -9.30
N TYR A 120 7.37 13.99 -8.81
CA TYR A 120 6.38 14.05 -7.73
C TYR A 120 4.97 14.02 -8.32
N HIS A 121 4.21 13.01 -7.92
CA HIS A 121 2.82 12.80 -8.30
C HIS A 121 1.86 13.37 -7.24
N PRO A 122 0.69 13.90 -7.64
CA PRO A 122 -0.24 14.58 -6.74
C PRO A 122 -0.92 13.65 -5.71
N TRP A 123 -0.39 12.46 -5.51
CA TRP A 123 -0.85 11.43 -4.59
C TRP A 123 0.15 11.11 -3.46
N GLY A 124 1.11 12.01 -3.21
CA GLY A 124 2.03 11.89 -2.07
C GLY A 124 3.24 11.01 -2.32
N TYR A 125 3.58 10.73 -3.56
CA TYR A 125 4.78 9.96 -3.86
C TYR A 125 5.67 10.62 -4.91
N GLY A 126 6.96 10.31 -4.82
CA GLY A 126 7.99 10.68 -5.79
C GLY A 126 8.61 9.45 -6.41
N VAL A 127 8.66 9.40 -7.75
CA VAL A 127 9.39 8.38 -8.51
C VAL A 127 10.79 8.90 -8.75
N HIS A 128 11.78 8.20 -8.22
CA HIS A 128 13.20 8.55 -8.30
C HIS A 128 13.88 7.68 -9.34
N ARG A 129 14.65 8.29 -10.25
CA ARG A 129 15.53 7.63 -11.20
C ARG A 129 16.94 8.15 -11.02
N VAL A 130 17.86 7.25 -10.75
CA VAL A 130 19.27 7.53 -10.51
C VAL A 130 20.09 6.90 -11.62
N HIS A 131 20.73 7.73 -12.42
CA HIS A 131 21.64 7.32 -13.47
C HIS A 131 23.08 7.59 -13.04
N LEU A 132 23.86 6.53 -12.83
CA LEU A 132 25.28 6.56 -12.47
C LEU A 132 26.12 6.28 -13.71
N ASN A 133 26.90 7.26 -14.15
CA ASN A 133 27.85 7.13 -15.25
C ASN A 133 29.27 7.03 -14.69
N LEU A 134 29.96 5.93 -15.02
CA LEU A 134 31.35 5.65 -14.70
C LEU A 134 32.12 5.49 -16.01
N PRO A 135 32.62 6.60 -16.61
CA PRO A 135 33.22 6.58 -17.94
C PRO A 135 34.58 5.88 -17.98
N HIS A 136 35.18 5.63 -16.81
CA HIS A 136 36.43 4.91 -16.66
C HIS A 136 36.26 3.74 -15.70
N ARG A 137 37.02 2.68 -15.93
CA ARG A 137 37.06 1.52 -15.07
C ARG A 137 37.51 1.88 -13.65
N ILE A 138 36.62 1.67 -12.70
CA ILE A 138 36.90 1.81 -11.27
C ILE A 138 37.12 0.42 -10.70
N SER A 139 38.29 0.21 -10.08
CA SER A 139 38.67 -1.08 -9.49
C SER A 139 38.26 -1.13 -8.03
N ASN A 140 38.10 -2.35 -7.51
CA ASN A 140 37.84 -2.62 -6.09
C ASN A 140 36.58 -1.92 -5.55
N VAL A 141 35.57 -1.79 -6.35
CA VAL A 141 34.26 -1.34 -5.88
C VAL A 141 33.65 -2.43 -5.03
N CYS A 142 33.43 -2.14 -3.77
CA CYS A 142 32.89 -3.06 -2.79
C CYS A 142 31.38 -2.92 -2.60
N GLN A 143 30.86 -1.70 -2.80
CA GLN A 143 29.44 -1.44 -2.58
C GLN A 143 28.94 -0.29 -3.45
N VAL A 144 27.72 -0.42 -3.94
CA VAL A 144 26.92 0.67 -4.52
C VAL A 144 25.61 0.71 -3.71
N GLN A 145 25.31 1.85 -3.12
CA GLN A 145 24.05 2.11 -2.43
C GLN A 145 23.29 3.20 -3.17
N VAL A 146 21.96 3.06 -3.26
CA VAL A 146 21.11 3.99 -3.98
C VAL A 146 19.98 4.46 -3.06
N GLY A 147 19.85 5.79 -2.90
CA GLY A 147 18.73 6.38 -2.19
C GLY A 147 18.65 6.07 -0.70
N THR A 148 19.78 5.82 -0.03
CA THR A 148 19.81 5.52 1.42
C THR A 148 19.12 6.61 2.24
N LEU A 149 18.24 6.21 3.16
CA LEU A 149 17.49 7.08 4.07
C LEU A 149 17.87 6.82 5.52
N ASP A 150 18.09 7.88 6.27
CA ASP A 150 18.23 7.86 7.74
C ASP A 150 16.96 8.48 8.35
N ILE A 151 16.20 7.69 9.11
CA ILE A 151 14.86 8.04 9.58
C ILE A 151 14.86 8.13 11.10
N SER A 152 14.12 9.10 11.64
CA SER A 152 14.00 9.37 13.08
C SER A 152 13.55 8.14 13.89
N GLU A 153 14.11 7.97 15.10
CA GLU A 153 13.68 6.95 16.07
C GLU A 153 12.26 7.17 16.63
N ALA A 154 11.62 8.30 16.31
CA ALA A 154 10.23 8.54 16.68
C ALA A 154 9.24 7.57 16.01
N MET A 155 9.70 6.79 15.05
CA MET A 155 8.92 5.73 14.41
C MET A 155 8.82 4.51 15.31
N ASP A 156 7.65 3.89 15.39
CA ASP A 156 7.35 2.76 16.28
C ASP A 156 7.06 1.45 15.53
N MET A 157 6.91 1.51 14.22
CA MET A 157 6.57 0.38 13.39
C MET A 157 7.43 0.29 12.13
N LEU A 158 7.77 -0.93 11.77
CA LEU A 158 8.36 -1.28 10.48
C LEU A 158 7.50 -2.32 9.79
N MET A 159 7.16 -2.08 8.53
CA MET A 159 6.60 -3.09 7.66
C MET A 159 7.54 -3.33 6.49
N VAL A 160 7.83 -4.60 6.24
CA VAL A 160 8.60 -5.02 5.07
C VAL A 160 7.71 -5.89 4.19
N ARG A 161 7.68 -5.58 2.91
CA ARG A 161 7.03 -6.39 1.89
C ARG A 161 8.09 -7.14 1.09
N PRO A 162 8.31 -8.44 1.35
CA PRO A 162 9.17 -9.27 0.53
C PRO A 162 8.46 -9.67 -0.77
N SER A 163 9.24 -10.08 -1.75
CA SER A 163 8.78 -10.31 -3.11
C SER A 163 7.70 -11.39 -3.28
N PHE A 164 7.69 -12.42 -2.44
CA PHE A 164 6.75 -13.56 -2.57
C PHE A 164 6.01 -13.93 -1.29
N ALA A 165 6.17 -13.15 -0.25
CA ALA A 165 5.50 -13.42 1.01
C ALA A 165 4.58 -12.27 1.39
N THR A 166 3.63 -12.57 2.26
CA THR A 166 2.80 -11.55 2.90
C THR A 166 3.69 -10.55 3.65
N SER A 167 3.28 -9.30 3.66
CA SER A 167 3.95 -8.25 4.43
C SER A 167 4.10 -8.63 5.89
N ARG A 168 5.21 -8.24 6.50
CA ARG A 168 5.49 -8.48 7.91
C ARG A 168 5.68 -7.16 8.62
N ASN A 169 5.05 -7.05 9.78
CA ASN A 169 5.13 -5.89 10.66
C ASN A 169 6.00 -6.20 11.87
N TYR A 170 6.77 -5.21 12.29
CA TYR A 170 7.64 -5.26 13.45
C TYR A 170 7.41 -4.04 14.32
N LEU A 171 7.35 -4.25 15.64
CA LEU A 171 7.37 -3.16 16.61
C LEU A 171 8.81 -2.66 16.79
N LEU A 172 9.00 -1.36 16.75
CA LEU A 172 10.26 -0.69 17.00
C LEU A 172 10.25 -0.07 18.41
N PRO A 173 11.34 -0.08 19.14
CA PRO A 173 12.63 -0.73 18.91
C PRO A 173 12.69 -2.18 19.42
N ASN A 174 11.63 -2.71 20.05
CA ASN A 174 11.66 -3.95 20.85
C ASN A 174 12.19 -5.21 20.14
N ASN A 175 12.10 -5.28 18.82
CA ASN A 175 12.59 -6.43 18.06
C ASN A 175 13.98 -6.24 17.46
N LEU A 176 14.64 -5.13 17.82
CA LEU A 176 15.86 -4.66 17.18
C LEU A 176 17.14 -4.95 17.94
N ILE A 177 17.06 -5.31 19.17
CA ILE A 177 17.99 -4.74 20.14
C ILE A 177 19.01 -5.71 20.67
N ASP A 178 18.89 -6.98 20.49
CA ASP A 178 19.90 -7.88 21.04
C ASP A 178 21.17 -7.97 20.18
N GLY A 179 21.82 -6.85 20.02
CA GLY A 179 23.25 -6.78 19.77
C GLY A 179 23.71 -6.69 18.33
N GLY A 180 22.85 -6.41 17.38
CA GLY A 180 23.37 -6.39 16.00
C GLY A 180 22.76 -5.39 15.07
N HIS A 181 21.70 -4.77 15.49
CA HIS A 181 21.23 -3.60 14.77
C HIS A 181 20.62 -3.83 13.39
N GLU A 182 20.61 -5.06 12.87
CA GLU A 182 19.93 -5.38 11.62
C GLU A 182 18.49 -5.81 11.87
N LEU A 183 17.54 -4.99 11.43
CA LEU A 183 16.10 -5.29 11.47
C LEU A 183 15.68 -6.27 10.40
N PHE A 184 16.26 -6.10 9.25
CA PHE A 184 16.01 -6.89 8.09
C PHE A 184 17.32 -7.16 7.38
N HIS A 185 17.65 -8.41 7.32
CA HIS A 185 18.74 -8.93 6.53
C HIS A 185 18.18 -10.03 5.65
N GLY A 186 18.55 -10.09 4.39
CA GLY A 186 18.09 -11.13 3.48
C GLY A 186 18.21 -12.56 4.03
N LYS A 187 19.10 -12.79 5.00
CA LYS A 187 19.30 -14.07 5.69
C LYS A 187 18.29 -14.42 6.78
N LYS A 188 17.63 -13.45 7.41
CA LYS A 188 16.70 -13.74 8.52
C LYS A 188 15.28 -14.10 8.09
N TYR A 189 15.00 -14.01 6.79
CA TYR A 189 13.65 -14.15 6.28
C TYR A 189 13.21 -15.55 5.91
N SER A 190 14.13 -16.48 5.75
CA SER A 190 13.77 -17.87 5.50
C SER A 190 14.77 -18.79 6.20
N ASP A 191 14.25 -19.85 6.78
CA ASP A 191 15.05 -20.95 7.30
C ASP A 191 15.62 -21.84 6.17
N SER A 192 15.40 -21.45 4.89
CA SER A 192 15.85 -22.19 3.72
C SER A 192 16.93 -21.43 2.95
N PRO A 193 18.12 -22.01 2.76
CA PRO A 193 19.20 -21.41 1.99
C PRO A 193 18.83 -21.04 0.54
N ALA A 194 17.83 -21.72 -0.06
CA ALA A 194 17.39 -21.47 -1.42
C ALA A 194 16.63 -20.13 -1.60
N TYR A 195 16.24 -19.49 -0.52
CA TYR A 195 15.49 -18.24 -0.53
C TYR A 195 16.37 -16.99 -0.55
N TYR A 196 17.64 -17.10 -0.32
CA TYR A 196 18.55 -15.95 -0.12
C TYR A 196 18.88 -15.18 -1.39
N SER A 197 18.82 -15.83 -2.53
CA SER A 197 19.32 -15.26 -3.77
C SER A 197 18.28 -14.51 -4.61
N ARG A 198 16.99 -14.58 -4.24
CA ARG A 198 15.90 -14.10 -5.10
C ARG A 198 14.99 -13.04 -4.51
N TYR A 199 15.19 -12.63 -3.24
CA TYR A 199 14.20 -11.84 -2.53
C TYR A 199 14.73 -10.51 -2.04
N LEU A 200 14.74 -9.53 -2.94
CA LEU A 200 14.73 -8.13 -2.54
C LEU A 200 13.43 -7.83 -1.80
N PRO A 201 13.43 -7.07 -0.71
CA PRO A 201 12.21 -6.46 -0.23
C PRO A 201 11.71 -5.49 -1.29
N VAL A 202 10.47 -5.66 -1.71
CA VAL A 202 9.84 -4.79 -2.72
C VAL A 202 9.62 -3.41 -2.15
N SER A 203 9.25 -3.36 -0.86
CA SER A 203 9.13 -2.11 -0.12
C SER A 203 9.42 -2.28 1.37
N ALA A 204 9.83 -1.18 1.97
CA ALA A 204 9.94 -1.00 3.41
C ALA A 204 9.21 0.29 3.81
N LEU A 205 8.32 0.19 4.78
CA LEU A 205 7.64 1.32 5.38
C LEU A 205 8.04 1.41 6.84
N ILE A 206 8.61 2.54 7.23
CA ILE A 206 8.81 2.92 8.62
C ILE A 206 7.78 3.98 8.97
N TYR A 207 7.03 3.78 10.06
CA TYR A 207 5.91 4.64 10.37
C TYR A 207 5.61 4.72 11.87
N ARG A 208 4.93 5.79 12.24
CA ARG A 208 4.25 5.95 13.51
C ARG A 208 2.75 5.85 13.26
N GLN A 209 2.15 4.88 13.87
CA GLN A 209 0.76 4.51 13.63
C GLN A 209 -0.20 5.70 13.72
N GLY A 210 -1.02 5.89 12.68
CA GLY A 210 -2.03 6.94 12.63
C GLY A 210 -1.49 8.37 12.53
N VAL A 211 -0.18 8.57 12.37
CA VAL A 211 0.44 9.88 12.41
C VAL A 211 1.25 10.18 11.16
N GLU A 212 2.25 9.37 10.85
CA GLU A 212 3.20 9.64 9.78
C GLU A 212 3.99 8.39 9.40
N GLY A 213 4.71 8.47 8.32
CA GLY A 213 5.61 7.40 7.87
C GLY A 213 6.23 7.73 6.53
N ILE A 214 7.17 6.89 6.11
CA ILE A 214 7.76 6.95 4.80
C ILE A 214 7.94 5.53 4.25
N GLU A 215 7.44 5.29 3.04
CA GLU A 215 7.66 4.05 2.30
C GLU A 215 8.77 4.26 1.27
N PHE A 216 9.73 3.34 1.26
CA PHE A 216 10.68 3.15 0.18
C PHE A 216 10.28 1.88 -0.60
N ALA A 217 10.00 2.00 -1.89
CA ALA A 217 9.66 0.88 -2.75
C ALA A 217 10.60 0.85 -3.96
N LEU A 218 11.08 -0.34 -4.34
CA LEU A 218 11.87 -0.50 -5.56
C LEU A 218 10.98 -0.27 -6.79
N ALA A 219 11.56 0.29 -7.86
CA ALA A 219 10.92 0.32 -9.17
C ALA A 219 10.78 -1.07 -9.77
N ASP A 220 9.96 -1.19 -10.78
CA ASP A 220 9.57 -2.48 -11.36
C ASP A 220 10.70 -3.18 -12.14
N ASP A 221 11.71 -2.46 -12.60
CA ASP A 221 12.88 -2.95 -13.32
C ASP A 221 13.91 -3.64 -12.39
N LEU A 222 13.51 -4.75 -11.77
CA LEU A 222 14.33 -5.49 -10.79
C LEU A 222 15.66 -5.99 -11.32
N TYR A 223 15.78 -6.16 -12.64
CA TYR A 223 17.04 -6.58 -13.25
C TYR A 223 18.19 -5.58 -13.06
N HIS A 224 17.89 -4.32 -12.79
CA HIS A 224 18.88 -3.32 -12.37
C HIS A 224 19.33 -3.50 -10.90
N TRP A 225 18.52 -4.20 -10.10
CA TRP A 225 18.79 -4.50 -8.71
C TRP A 225 19.28 -5.92 -8.47
N ASP A 226 19.30 -6.74 -9.51
CA ASP A 226 19.83 -8.10 -9.45
C ASP A 226 21.35 -8.05 -9.26
N ASN A 227 21.77 -8.37 -8.06
CA ASN A 227 23.19 -8.41 -7.73
C ASN A 227 23.88 -9.55 -8.45
N VAL A 228 24.99 -9.24 -9.09
CA VAL A 228 25.93 -10.23 -9.61
C VAL A 228 26.60 -10.91 -8.41
N GLY A 229 26.24 -12.16 -8.16
CA GLY A 229 26.83 -12.93 -7.08
C GLY A 229 25.92 -13.12 -5.85
N THR A 230 24.62 -13.06 -6.04
CA THR A 230 23.62 -13.35 -4.97
C THR A 230 23.77 -14.72 -4.32
N ASP A 231 24.45 -15.65 -4.97
CA ASP A 231 24.76 -16.98 -4.44
C ASP A 231 26.01 -17.00 -3.54
N ILE A 232 26.72 -15.87 -3.40
CA ILE A 232 27.90 -15.78 -2.55
C ILE A 232 27.49 -15.43 -1.12
N PRO A 233 27.79 -16.26 -0.13
CA PRO A 233 27.51 -15.96 1.26
C PRO A 233 28.11 -14.62 1.70
N GLY A 234 27.29 -13.74 2.25
CA GLY A 234 27.72 -12.41 2.71
C GLY A 234 27.41 -11.25 1.79
N MET A 235 26.96 -11.48 0.55
CA MET A 235 26.41 -10.42 -0.30
C MET A 235 25.01 -10.04 0.15
N GLN A 236 24.78 -8.73 0.29
CA GLN A 236 23.54 -8.17 0.80
C GLN A 236 23.06 -7.10 -0.16
N GLN A 237 21.81 -7.23 -0.61
CA GLN A 237 21.23 -6.24 -1.51
C GLN A 237 20.52 -5.11 -0.77
N SER A 238 20.06 -5.37 0.45
CA SER A 238 19.39 -4.35 1.24
C SER A 238 19.28 -4.75 2.70
N TRP A 239 19.18 -3.76 3.57
CA TRP A 239 18.90 -3.95 4.98
C TRP A 239 18.26 -2.72 5.61
N ILE A 240 17.67 -2.93 6.77
CA ILE A 240 17.17 -1.89 7.64
C ILE A 240 17.84 -2.10 8.99
N SER A 241 18.50 -1.06 9.49
CA SER A 241 19.30 -1.11 10.70
C SER A 241 18.91 -0.01 11.66
N TYR A 242 19.01 -0.26 12.95
CA TYR A 242 19.02 0.81 13.95
C TYR A 242 20.44 1.31 14.13
N LEU A 243 20.63 2.62 14.08
CA LEU A 243 21.92 3.28 14.25
C LEU A 243 21.91 4.09 15.57
N PRO A 244 22.46 3.52 16.67
CA PRO A 244 22.42 4.16 18.00
C PRO A 244 23.06 5.56 18.03
N ALA A 245 24.13 5.76 17.26
CA ALA A 245 24.83 7.05 17.18
C ALA A 245 23.97 8.15 16.56
N LEU A 246 23.06 7.80 15.66
CA LEU A 246 22.13 8.73 15.01
C LEU A 246 20.77 8.81 15.72
N LYS A 247 20.50 7.91 16.64
CA LYS A 247 19.18 7.68 17.24
C LYS A 247 18.11 7.56 16.16
N GLY A 248 18.31 6.61 15.25
CA GLY A 248 17.44 6.45 14.09
C GLY A 248 17.65 5.15 13.36
N TYR A 249 16.88 5.00 12.28
CA TYR A 249 16.86 3.83 11.43
C TYR A 249 17.43 4.17 10.06
N GLU A 250 18.29 3.31 9.52
CA GLU A 250 18.76 3.40 8.15
C GLU A 250 18.00 2.42 7.26
N ILE A 251 17.40 2.90 6.17
CA ILE A 251 16.92 2.06 5.06
C ILE A 251 17.97 2.14 3.97
N ARG A 252 18.54 0.98 3.61
CA ARG A 252 19.60 0.87 2.62
C ARG A 252 19.28 -0.19 1.58
N PHE A 253 19.29 0.21 0.32
CA PHE A 253 19.22 -0.69 -0.81
C PHE A 253 20.53 -0.62 -1.59
N ALA A 254 21.21 -1.78 -1.68
CA ALA A 254 22.50 -1.90 -2.32
C ALA A 254 22.40 -2.91 -3.47
N PRO A 255 22.31 -2.44 -4.74
CA PRO A 255 22.36 -3.33 -5.91
C PRO A 255 23.71 -4.05 -6.02
N LEU A 256 24.74 -3.54 -5.39
CA LEU A 256 26.04 -4.20 -5.26
C LEU A 256 26.53 -4.13 -3.82
N ASP A 257 26.84 -5.27 -3.24
CA ASP A 257 27.54 -5.38 -1.95
C ASP A 257 28.51 -6.59 -1.96
N CYS A 258 29.78 -6.29 -2.16
CA CYS A 258 30.88 -7.25 -2.29
C CYS A 258 31.99 -6.88 -1.32
N THR A 259 31.73 -6.83 -0.04
CA THR A 259 32.67 -6.35 0.97
C THR A 259 34.02 -7.09 1.01
N TYR A 260 34.08 -8.31 0.51
CA TYR A 260 35.31 -9.11 0.53
C TYR A 260 36.08 -9.13 -0.80
N ASN A 261 35.40 -8.97 -1.94
CA ASN A 261 36.02 -9.05 -3.26
C ASN A 261 35.54 -7.86 -4.09
N GLY A 262 36.32 -6.79 -4.11
CA GLY A 262 36.02 -5.63 -4.96
C GLY A 262 35.82 -6.02 -6.43
N LEU A 263 34.84 -5.42 -7.07
CA LEU A 263 34.53 -5.59 -8.49
C LEU A 263 35.08 -4.42 -9.30
N PHE A 264 35.11 -4.61 -10.62
CA PHE A 264 35.34 -3.53 -11.56
C PHE A 264 34.00 -3.00 -12.06
N LEU A 265 33.79 -1.68 -11.99
CA LEU A 265 32.62 -1.03 -12.57
C LEU A 265 33.06 -0.04 -13.64
N GLU A 266 32.36 -0.06 -14.78
CA GLU A 266 32.54 0.87 -15.89
C GLU A 266 31.22 0.93 -16.68
N GLY A 267 30.84 2.10 -17.18
CA GLY A 267 29.64 2.29 -17.99
C GLY A 267 28.51 3.01 -17.28
N ASN A 268 27.29 2.72 -17.72
CA ASN A 268 26.08 3.39 -17.27
C ASN A 268 25.20 2.41 -16.49
N TYR A 269 24.74 2.86 -15.33
CA TYR A 269 23.84 2.10 -14.46
C TYR A 269 22.62 2.96 -14.15
N GLU A 270 21.44 2.35 -14.23
CA GLU A 270 20.18 3.02 -13.92
C GLU A 270 19.45 2.28 -12.78
N PHE A 271 18.94 3.03 -11.83
CA PHE A 271 18.18 2.50 -10.68
C PHE A 271 16.94 3.34 -10.45
N GLY A 272 15.81 2.68 -10.25
CA GLY A 272 14.56 3.34 -9.93
C GLY A 272 14.04 2.92 -8.55
N TYR A 273 13.46 3.88 -7.83
CA TYR A 273 12.73 3.62 -6.59
C TYR A 273 11.64 4.68 -6.39
N ARG A 274 10.72 4.41 -5.48
CA ARG A 274 9.65 5.33 -5.13
C ARG A 274 9.69 5.62 -3.64
N LEU A 275 9.53 6.88 -3.27
CA LEU A 275 9.27 7.31 -1.91
C LEU A 275 7.83 7.77 -1.81
N THR A 276 7.12 7.35 -0.75
CA THR A 276 5.73 7.72 -0.53
C THR A 276 5.53 8.21 0.89
N LEU A 277 4.83 9.33 1.04
CA LEU A 277 4.32 9.82 2.32
C LEU A 277 2.80 9.61 2.39
N PRO A 278 2.24 9.24 3.54
CA PRO A 278 0.81 9.02 3.66
C PRO A 278 0.02 10.33 3.59
N TYR A 279 -1.13 10.28 2.96
CA TYR A 279 -2.15 11.31 3.05
C TYR A 279 -2.95 11.13 4.34
N VAL A 280 -2.46 11.70 5.43
CA VAL A 280 -3.17 11.69 6.72
C VAL A 280 -4.34 12.67 6.64
N ARG A 281 -5.54 12.13 6.47
CA ARG A 281 -6.76 12.92 6.37
C ARG A 281 -7.39 13.16 7.74
N LYS A 282 -7.91 14.36 7.95
CA LYS A 282 -8.55 14.75 9.21
C LYS A 282 -9.92 14.13 9.40
N ASN A 283 -10.59 13.79 8.29
CA ASN A 283 -11.96 13.28 8.32
C ASN A 283 -12.00 11.79 8.04
N LEU A 284 -12.82 11.07 8.79
CA LEU A 284 -13.06 9.65 8.60
C LEU A 284 -13.85 9.39 7.32
N SER A 285 -13.53 8.31 6.62
CA SER A 285 -14.32 7.88 5.46
C SER A 285 -15.73 7.48 5.91
N ARG A 286 -16.74 7.92 5.16
CA ARG A 286 -18.13 7.50 5.35
C ARG A 286 -18.57 6.42 4.37
N VAL A 287 -17.66 5.88 3.60
CA VAL A 287 -17.97 4.79 2.70
C VAL A 287 -18.07 3.49 3.49
N ARG A 288 -19.19 2.81 3.34
CA ARG A 288 -19.52 1.56 4.02
C ARG A 288 -19.87 0.50 3.01
N PRO A 289 -18.86 -0.31 2.65
CA PRO A 289 -19.03 -1.30 1.61
C PRO A 289 -19.87 -2.49 2.10
N PHE A 290 -20.74 -2.94 1.23
CA PHE A 290 -21.37 -4.25 1.26
C PHE A 290 -21.01 -4.97 -0.03
N VAL A 291 -20.76 -6.26 0.03
CA VAL A 291 -20.54 -7.06 -1.17
C VAL A 291 -21.67 -8.02 -1.35
N GLY A 292 -22.40 -7.82 -2.44
CA GLY A 292 -23.47 -8.70 -2.88
C GLY A 292 -22.95 -9.67 -3.94
N ARG A 293 -23.12 -10.98 -3.73
CA ARG A 293 -22.91 -11.96 -4.78
C ARG A 293 -24.12 -12.00 -5.72
N LEU A 294 -23.83 -11.97 -7.00
CA LEU A 294 -24.79 -12.35 -8.02
C LEU A 294 -24.83 -13.88 -8.09
N LEU A 295 -25.59 -14.49 -7.17
CA LEU A 295 -25.68 -15.93 -7.09
C LEU A 295 -26.46 -16.47 -8.29
N LYS A 296 -25.91 -17.46 -8.98
CA LYS A 296 -26.69 -18.37 -9.79
C LYS A 296 -27.67 -19.14 -8.91
N GLN A 297 -28.91 -19.28 -9.36
CA GLN A 297 -29.78 -20.31 -8.84
C GLN A 297 -29.32 -21.66 -9.38
N THR A 298 -29.25 -22.66 -8.50
CA THR A 298 -28.91 -24.05 -8.88
C THR A 298 -29.77 -24.50 -10.04
N GLY A 299 -29.15 -24.73 -11.21
CA GLY A 299 -29.82 -25.23 -12.41
C GLY A 299 -30.13 -24.20 -13.49
N ASP A 300 -30.08 -22.90 -13.18
CA ASP A 300 -30.35 -21.83 -14.15
C ASP A 300 -29.12 -20.97 -14.42
N PHE A 301 -28.95 -20.51 -15.66
CA PHE A 301 -27.94 -19.54 -16.07
C PHE A 301 -28.30 -18.10 -15.67
N GLU A 302 -29.48 -17.88 -15.06
CA GLU A 302 -29.93 -16.55 -14.66
C GLU A 302 -29.27 -16.10 -13.36
N ARG A 303 -28.68 -14.90 -13.42
CA ARG A 303 -28.16 -14.20 -12.25
C ARG A 303 -29.29 -13.51 -11.51
N ARG A 304 -29.26 -13.65 -10.17
CA ARG A 304 -30.18 -12.94 -9.31
C ARG A 304 -29.60 -11.57 -8.94
N TRP A 305 -30.07 -10.54 -9.60
CA TRP A 305 -29.76 -9.16 -9.25
C TRP A 305 -30.48 -8.74 -7.95
N PRO A 306 -29.85 -7.90 -7.11
CA PRO A 306 -30.50 -7.36 -5.93
C PRO A 306 -31.79 -6.60 -6.29
N THR A 307 -32.85 -6.91 -5.57
CA THR A 307 -34.13 -6.21 -5.70
C THR A 307 -34.09 -4.88 -4.95
N ARG A 308 -34.98 -3.93 -5.28
CA ARG A 308 -35.12 -2.67 -4.55
C ARG A 308 -35.33 -2.87 -3.05
N MET A 309 -36.09 -3.90 -2.66
CA MET A 309 -36.31 -4.22 -1.23
C MET A 309 -35.00 -4.69 -0.54
N GLU A 310 -34.18 -5.46 -1.21
CA GLU A 310 -32.86 -5.88 -0.67
C GLU A 310 -31.91 -4.70 -0.55
N LEU A 311 -31.89 -3.83 -1.56
CA LEU A 311 -31.14 -2.58 -1.52
C LEU A 311 -31.62 -1.66 -0.38
N GLN A 312 -32.93 -1.54 -0.17
CA GLN A 312 -33.48 -0.79 0.95
C GLN A 312 -33.04 -1.35 2.31
N LYS A 313 -33.08 -2.68 2.49
CA LYS A 313 -32.57 -3.32 3.72
C LYS A 313 -31.08 -3.05 3.93
N MET A 314 -30.31 -3.02 2.85
CA MET A 314 -28.88 -2.69 2.88
C MET A 314 -28.67 -1.24 3.36
N LYS A 315 -29.39 -0.28 2.78
CA LYS A 315 -29.38 1.12 3.22
C LYS A 315 -29.77 1.27 4.67
N ASP A 316 -30.87 0.64 5.10
CA ASP A 316 -31.36 0.68 6.48
C ASP A 316 -30.37 0.08 7.48
N SER A 317 -29.47 -0.76 7.00
CA SER A 317 -28.36 -1.33 7.77
C SER A 317 -27.11 -0.45 7.77
N GLY A 318 -27.16 0.71 7.10
CA GLY A 318 -26.10 1.71 7.10
C GLY A 318 -25.07 1.56 5.99
N PHE A 319 -25.26 0.67 5.04
CA PHE A 319 -24.38 0.53 3.87
C PHE A 319 -24.72 1.56 2.79
N ASN A 320 -23.70 2.07 2.11
CA ASN A 320 -23.84 3.05 1.05
C ASN A 320 -22.99 2.76 -0.19
N LEU A 321 -22.26 1.66 -0.18
CA LEU A 321 -21.50 1.16 -1.32
C LEU A 321 -21.78 -0.34 -1.50
N LEU A 322 -22.22 -0.74 -2.70
CA LEU A 322 -22.41 -2.12 -3.09
C LEU A 322 -21.33 -2.55 -4.09
N GLY A 323 -20.45 -3.45 -3.69
CA GLY A 323 -19.58 -4.19 -4.58
C GLY A 323 -20.35 -5.40 -5.14
N LEU A 324 -20.60 -5.42 -6.43
CA LEU A 324 -21.22 -6.57 -7.10
C LEU A 324 -20.15 -7.58 -7.45
N HIS A 325 -20.10 -8.64 -6.65
CA HIS A 325 -19.14 -9.70 -6.80
C HIS A 325 -19.75 -10.87 -7.56
N ASP A 326 -19.27 -11.10 -8.76
CA ASP A 326 -19.66 -12.25 -9.57
C ASP A 326 -18.43 -13.09 -9.91
N GLU A 327 -18.16 -14.09 -9.11
CA GLU A 327 -17.08 -15.04 -9.37
C GLU A 327 -17.46 -16.06 -10.44
N GLY A 328 -18.73 -16.21 -10.73
CA GLY A 328 -19.27 -17.15 -11.68
C GLY A 328 -18.96 -18.61 -11.37
N ASP A 329 -19.90 -19.48 -11.61
CA ASP A 329 -19.63 -20.92 -11.60
C ASP A 329 -19.06 -21.32 -12.96
N GLY A 330 -17.84 -21.85 -12.98
CA GLY A 330 -17.25 -22.39 -14.20
C GLY A 330 -16.94 -21.36 -15.29
N GLY A 331 -16.49 -20.15 -14.93
CA GLY A 331 -16.04 -19.15 -15.90
C GLY A 331 -17.12 -18.22 -16.44
N ASN A 332 -18.30 -18.23 -15.88
CA ASN A 332 -19.44 -17.41 -16.31
C ASN A 332 -19.55 -16.06 -15.55
N GLY A 333 -18.47 -15.58 -14.97
CA GLY A 333 -18.44 -14.27 -14.32
C GLY A 333 -18.77 -13.14 -15.29
N ILE A 334 -19.77 -12.30 -14.95
CA ILE A 334 -20.31 -11.32 -15.88
C ILE A 334 -19.35 -10.15 -16.12
N PHE A 335 -18.56 -9.75 -15.13
CA PHE A 335 -17.78 -8.52 -15.25
C PHE A 335 -16.38 -8.69 -15.84
N TRP A 336 -15.81 -9.89 -15.83
CA TRP A 336 -14.44 -10.04 -16.29
C TRP A 336 -14.02 -11.46 -16.71
N ARG A 337 -14.85 -12.46 -16.43
CA ARG A 337 -14.57 -13.87 -16.77
C ARG A 337 -15.36 -14.38 -17.96
N ASN A 338 -16.45 -13.70 -18.30
CA ASN A 338 -17.29 -14.15 -19.39
C ASN A 338 -16.68 -13.74 -20.73
N THR A 339 -16.68 -14.65 -21.69
CA THR A 339 -16.28 -14.41 -23.09
C THR A 339 -17.09 -13.33 -23.79
N LEU A 340 -18.32 -13.09 -23.34
CA LEU A 340 -19.26 -12.13 -23.90
C LEU A 340 -19.21 -10.76 -23.22
N PHE A 341 -18.24 -10.52 -22.33
CA PHE A 341 -18.23 -9.32 -21.53
C PHE A 341 -17.00 -8.44 -21.74
N PRO A 342 -17.11 -7.10 -22.00
CA PRO A 342 -18.23 -6.57 -22.80
C PRO A 342 -18.20 -7.11 -24.23
N PRO A 343 -19.33 -7.12 -24.98
CA PRO A 343 -20.65 -6.58 -24.66
C PRO A 343 -21.48 -7.51 -23.76
N TYR A 344 -22.35 -6.88 -22.96
CA TYR A 344 -23.29 -7.65 -22.13
C TYR A 344 -24.46 -8.21 -22.95
N PRO A 345 -25.00 -9.38 -22.61
CA PRO A 345 -26.27 -9.83 -23.15
C PRO A 345 -27.37 -8.80 -22.87
N PRO A 346 -28.27 -8.52 -23.85
CA PRO A 346 -29.28 -7.46 -23.71
C PRO A 346 -30.20 -7.59 -22.49
N ASP A 347 -30.60 -8.81 -22.16
CA ASP A 347 -31.41 -9.10 -20.98
C ASP A 347 -30.68 -8.83 -19.65
N GLU A 348 -29.39 -9.15 -19.58
CA GLU A 348 -28.57 -8.81 -18.43
C GLU A 348 -28.33 -7.29 -18.33
N MET A 349 -28.16 -6.60 -19.45
CA MET A 349 -28.05 -5.13 -19.48
C MET A 349 -29.28 -4.46 -18.88
N GLU A 350 -30.47 -4.95 -19.18
CA GLU A 350 -31.71 -4.40 -18.61
C GLU A 350 -31.78 -4.63 -17.09
N LYS A 351 -31.46 -5.82 -16.63
CA LYS A 351 -31.39 -6.14 -15.20
C LYS A 351 -30.36 -5.29 -14.46
N MET A 352 -29.17 -5.09 -15.05
CA MET A 352 -28.12 -4.20 -14.51
C MET A 352 -28.63 -2.76 -14.38
N ARG A 353 -29.19 -2.21 -15.45
CA ARG A 353 -29.70 -0.82 -15.44
C ARG A 353 -30.77 -0.62 -14.39
N ARG A 354 -31.68 -1.56 -14.23
CA ARG A 354 -32.72 -1.52 -13.20
C ARG A 354 -32.13 -1.55 -11.81
N CYS A 355 -31.21 -2.47 -11.52
CA CYS A 355 -30.53 -2.56 -10.23
C CYS A 355 -29.76 -1.26 -9.90
N LEU A 356 -29.02 -0.73 -10.88
CA LEU A 356 -28.24 0.49 -10.70
C LEU A 356 -29.13 1.71 -10.49
N ALA A 357 -30.27 1.81 -11.19
CA ALA A 357 -31.25 2.87 -10.99
C ALA A 357 -31.85 2.81 -9.58
N ASP A 358 -32.31 1.63 -9.15
CA ASP A 358 -32.86 1.42 -7.80
C ASP A 358 -31.84 1.76 -6.69
N ALA A 359 -30.58 1.37 -6.89
CA ALA A 359 -29.51 1.69 -5.93
C ALA A 359 -29.23 3.20 -5.89
N ASN A 360 -29.15 3.85 -7.04
CA ASN A 360 -28.90 5.29 -7.12
C ASN A 360 -30.02 6.11 -6.45
N ASP A 361 -31.29 5.73 -6.66
CA ASP A 361 -32.45 6.34 -6.00
C ASP A 361 -32.37 6.21 -4.46
N LEU A 362 -31.78 5.14 -3.97
CA LEU A 362 -31.56 4.90 -2.56
C LEU A 362 -30.28 5.56 -2.01
N GLY A 363 -29.50 6.22 -2.86
CA GLY A 363 -28.21 6.80 -2.49
C GLY A 363 -27.12 5.78 -2.20
N ILE A 364 -27.22 4.60 -2.82
CA ILE A 364 -26.24 3.53 -2.76
C ILE A 364 -25.39 3.57 -4.03
N LYS A 365 -24.10 3.76 -3.89
CA LYS A 365 -23.17 3.63 -5.01
C LYS A 365 -22.93 2.17 -5.32
N VAL A 366 -22.82 1.81 -6.59
CA VAL A 366 -22.55 0.44 -7.03
C VAL A 366 -21.28 0.38 -7.84
N VAL A 367 -20.43 -0.60 -7.53
CA VAL A 367 -19.17 -0.86 -8.24
C VAL A 367 -19.08 -2.33 -8.68
N PRO A 368 -18.65 -2.60 -9.92
CA PRO A 368 -18.43 -3.95 -10.39
C PRO A 368 -17.10 -4.49 -9.83
N TYR A 369 -17.07 -5.76 -9.49
CA TYR A 369 -15.85 -6.48 -9.14
C TYR A 369 -15.08 -6.86 -10.40
N CYS A 370 -13.83 -6.46 -10.48
CA CYS A 370 -12.96 -6.69 -11.62
C CYS A 370 -11.60 -7.21 -11.17
N SER A 371 -11.13 -8.30 -11.74
CA SER A 371 -9.74 -8.72 -11.55
C SER A 371 -8.79 -7.89 -12.42
N ILE A 372 -7.69 -7.45 -11.81
CA ILE A 372 -6.63 -6.74 -12.54
C ILE A 372 -5.78 -7.70 -13.37
N LYS A 373 -5.56 -8.92 -12.90
CA LYS A 373 -4.54 -9.83 -13.44
C LYS A 373 -5.07 -10.96 -14.30
N GLU A 374 -6.34 -11.33 -14.16
CA GLU A 374 -6.84 -12.57 -14.73
C GLU A 374 -7.48 -12.35 -16.11
N PHE A 375 -7.04 -13.13 -17.08
CA PHE A 375 -7.57 -13.17 -18.44
C PHE A 375 -8.14 -14.55 -18.75
N HIS A 376 -9.46 -14.63 -18.98
CA HIS A 376 -10.13 -15.91 -19.16
C HIS A 376 -9.78 -16.54 -20.52
N PRO A 377 -9.41 -17.84 -20.58
CA PRO A 377 -9.02 -18.53 -21.83
C PRO A 377 -10.07 -18.51 -22.93
N ASP A 378 -11.36 -18.49 -22.57
CA ASP A 378 -12.45 -18.44 -23.54
C ASP A 378 -12.68 -17.04 -24.15
N SER A 379 -11.97 -16.02 -23.68
CA SER A 379 -12.08 -14.69 -24.26
C SER A 379 -11.58 -14.69 -25.72
N PRO A 380 -12.30 -14.08 -26.68
CA PRO A 380 -11.93 -14.13 -28.09
C PRO A 380 -10.52 -13.66 -28.42
N ASP A 381 -10.01 -12.69 -27.65
CA ASP A 381 -8.67 -12.12 -27.80
C ASP A 381 -7.61 -12.80 -26.91
N TYR A 382 -7.96 -13.88 -26.19
CA TYR A 382 -7.01 -14.61 -25.34
C TYR A 382 -5.92 -15.31 -26.17
N THR A 383 -6.32 -16.18 -27.08
CA THR A 383 -5.38 -17.01 -27.86
C THR A 383 -4.30 -16.19 -28.59
N PRO A 384 -4.62 -15.07 -29.29
CA PRO A 384 -3.58 -14.30 -29.98
C PRO A 384 -2.66 -13.52 -29.05
N ASN A 385 -3.07 -13.24 -27.82
CA ASN A 385 -2.37 -12.28 -26.95
C ASN A 385 -1.78 -12.89 -25.69
N ALA A 386 -2.39 -13.96 -25.15
CA ALA A 386 -2.10 -14.46 -23.81
C ALA A 386 -0.61 -14.75 -23.59
N LYS A 387 0.07 -15.36 -24.56
CA LYS A 387 1.51 -15.67 -24.44
C LYS A 387 2.37 -14.40 -24.29
N ASN A 388 2.03 -13.35 -25.01
CA ASN A 388 2.78 -12.09 -24.97
C ASN A 388 2.44 -11.27 -23.72
N TRP A 389 1.24 -11.43 -23.15
CA TRP A 389 0.80 -10.67 -21.99
C TRP A 389 0.96 -11.40 -20.67
N ALA A 390 1.17 -12.72 -20.73
CA ALA A 390 1.23 -13.57 -19.55
C ALA A 390 2.39 -13.19 -18.61
N ARG A 391 2.10 -13.26 -17.33
CA ARG A 391 3.12 -13.35 -16.30
C ARG A 391 3.82 -14.69 -16.38
N LEU A 392 5.13 -14.69 -16.54
CA LEU A 392 5.96 -15.89 -16.53
C LEU A 392 6.95 -15.82 -15.37
N PRO A 393 6.75 -16.57 -14.27
CA PRO A 393 7.57 -16.45 -13.06
C PRO A 393 8.86 -17.27 -13.08
N GLY A 394 9.25 -17.80 -14.24
CA GLY A 394 10.43 -18.64 -14.37
C GLY A 394 10.57 -19.33 -15.72
N PRO A 395 11.55 -20.23 -15.86
CA PRO A 395 12.02 -20.73 -17.18
C PRO A 395 11.07 -21.68 -17.90
N LYS A 396 9.92 -22.01 -17.36
CA LYS A 396 9.02 -22.99 -17.99
C LYS A 396 8.08 -22.43 -19.05
N ASP A 397 8.09 -21.12 -19.31
CA ASP A 397 7.27 -20.45 -20.34
C ASP A 397 5.76 -20.82 -20.32
N GLU A 398 5.26 -21.33 -19.21
CA GLU A 398 3.87 -21.74 -19.06
C GLU A 398 3.05 -20.61 -18.41
N ILE A 399 1.89 -20.33 -18.99
CA ILE A 399 0.94 -19.38 -18.43
C ILE A 399 0.36 -19.97 -17.13
N ILE A 400 0.51 -19.25 -16.03
CA ILE A 400 -0.13 -19.63 -14.78
C ILE A 400 -1.62 -19.39 -14.92
N ILE A 401 -2.40 -20.47 -14.83
CA ILE A 401 -3.86 -20.41 -14.77
C ILE A 401 -4.30 -20.44 -13.32
N ASN A 402 -4.95 -19.38 -12.88
CA ASN A 402 -5.57 -19.36 -11.56
C ASN A 402 -6.84 -20.21 -11.59
N GLN A 403 -6.92 -21.19 -10.69
CA GLN A 403 -8.02 -22.13 -10.59
C GLN A 403 -8.89 -21.83 -9.36
N CYS A 404 -10.18 -22.03 -9.47
CA CYS A 404 -11.09 -22.00 -8.33
C CYS A 404 -11.82 -23.34 -8.18
N ALA A 405 -12.56 -23.49 -7.09
CA ALA A 405 -13.32 -24.71 -6.82
C ALA A 405 -14.37 -25.03 -7.91
N TYR A 406 -14.74 -24.06 -8.72
CA TYR A 406 -15.81 -24.14 -9.72
C TYR A 406 -15.31 -23.98 -11.17
N GLY A 407 -13.99 -23.92 -11.38
CA GLY A 407 -13.42 -23.80 -12.72
C GLY A 407 -12.18 -22.91 -12.80
N CYS A 408 -11.95 -22.30 -13.97
CA CYS A 408 -10.81 -21.45 -14.24
C CYS A 408 -11.17 -19.98 -14.01
N TYR A 409 -10.37 -19.26 -13.23
CA TYR A 409 -10.47 -17.81 -13.14
C TYR A 409 -9.83 -17.10 -14.32
N GLY A 410 -8.67 -17.54 -14.75
CA GLY A 410 -7.99 -16.97 -15.89
C GLY A 410 -6.48 -17.15 -15.84
N GLY A 411 -5.83 -16.88 -16.96
CA GLY A 411 -4.39 -16.76 -17.04
C GLY A 411 -3.91 -15.48 -16.35
N MET A 412 -2.84 -15.59 -15.57
CA MET A 412 -2.26 -14.45 -14.87
C MET A 412 -1.46 -13.58 -15.85
N MET A 413 -1.85 -12.33 -16.00
CA MET A 413 -1.26 -11.37 -16.93
C MET A 413 -0.36 -10.36 -16.19
N CYS A 414 0.60 -9.79 -16.92
CA CYS A 414 1.50 -8.75 -16.46
C CYS A 414 1.07 -7.39 -17.02
N LEU A 415 0.99 -6.37 -16.19
CA LEU A 415 0.59 -5.03 -16.62
C LEU A 415 1.66 -4.29 -17.43
N GLU A 416 2.92 -4.74 -17.41
CA GLU A 416 3.98 -4.22 -18.30
C GLU A 416 3.79 -4.61 -19.77
N SER A 417 2.65 -5.20 -20.11
CA SER A 417 2.29 -5.65 -21.45
C SER A 417 1.06 -4.90 -21.99
N GLY A 418 0.60 -5.32 -23.18
CA GLY A 418 -0.67 -4.84 -23.76
C GLY A 418 -1.92 -5.15 -22.92
N TRP A 419 -1.78 -5.93 -21.84
CA TRP A 419 -2.85 -6.21 -20.89
C TRP A 419 -3.33 -4.96 -20.15
N LEU A 420 -2.44 -4.01 -19.82
CA LEU A 420 -2.81 -2.73 -19.21
C LEU A 420 -3.86 -1.99 -20.06
N GLU A 421 -3.60 -1.84 -21.34
CA GLU A 421 -4.51 -1.16 -22.26
C GLU A 421 -5.81 -1.94 -22.49
N LYS A 422 -5.75 -3.26 -22.47
CA LYS A 422 -6.96 -4.11 -22.48
C LYS A 422 -7.82 -3.85 -21.25
N ARG A 423 -7.19 -3.75 -20.07
CA ARG A 423 -7.91 -3.44 -18.81
C ARG A 423 -8.54 -2.07 -18.83
N ARG A 424 -7.81 -1.04 -19.25
CA ARG A 424 -8.34 0.33 -19.38
C ARG A 424 -9.54 0.36 -20.30
N ARG A 425 -9.45 -0.20 -21.50
CA ARG A 425 -10.55 -0.26 -22.45
C ARG A 425 -11.77 -0.98 -21.88
N THR A 426 -11.59 -2.11 -21.22
CA THR A 426 -12.68 -2.89 -20.62
C THR A 426 -13.40 -2.06 -19.54
N ILE A 427 -12.65 -1.44 -18.63
CA ILE A 427 -13.21 -0.62 -17.55
C ILE A 427 -13.93 0.62 -18.11
N ASP A 428 -13.32 1.30 -19.09
CA ASP A 428 -13.94 2.46 -19.74
C ASP A 428 -15.26 2.11 -20.41
N GLU A 429 -15.30 0.97 -21.10
CA GLU A 429 -16.52 0.46 -21.74
C GLU A 429 -17.62 0.16 -20.71
N ILE A 430 -17.29 -0.49 -19.60
CA ILE A 430 -18.22 -0.77 -18.49
C ILE A 430 -18.80 0.54 -17.94
N LEU A 431 -17.94 1.49 -17.60
CA LEU A 431 -18.33 2.76 -17.00
C LEU A 431 -19.08 3.69 -17.98
N THR A 432 -18.91 3.49 -19.29
CA THR A 432 -19.62 4.24 -20.34
C THR A 432 -21.01 3.67 -20.58
N GLN A 433 -21.15 2.34 -20.61
CA GLN A 433 -22.42 1.69 -20.91
C GLN A 433 -23.40 1.66 -19.73
N LEU A 434 -22.86 1.67 -18.50
CA LEU A 434 -23.63 1.48 -17.26
C LEU A 434 -23.26 2.55 -16.22
N PRO A 435 -24.24 3.06 -15.46
CA PRO A 435 -24.03 4.13 -14.48
C PRO A 435 -23.40 3.62 -13.16
N PHE A 436 -22.39 2.77 -13.25
CA PHE A 436 -21.57 2.41 -12.11
C PHE A 436 -20.86 3.65 -11.53
N LYS A 437 -20.66 3.66 -10.24
CA LYS A 437 -20.04 4.77 -9.51
C LYS A 437 -18.58 4.51 -9.11
N GLY A 438 -17.90 3.66 -9.83
CA GLY A 438 -16.51 3.30 -9.59
C GLY A 438 -16.21 1.85 -9.95
N VAL A 439 -15.14 1.32 -9.39
CA VAL A 439 -14.66 -0.06 -9.63
C VAL A 439 -14.18 -0.69 -8.33
N TYR A 440 -14.46 -1.97 -8.15
CA TYR A 440 -13.84 -2.80 -7.12
C TYR A 440 -12.83 -3.73 -7.78
N TYR A 441 -11.55 -3.54 -7.47
CA TYR A 441 -10.46 -4.32 -8.02
C TYR A 441 -9.99 -5.42 -7.08
N ASP A 442 -9.77 -6.60 -7.62
CA ASP A 442 -9.00 -7.68 -7.03
C ASP A 442 -7.60 -7.80 -7.65
N TRP A 443 -6.69 -8.48 -6.96
CA TRP A 443 -5.27 -8.62 -7.33
C TRP A 443 -4.54 -7.27 -7.42
N CYS A 444 -4.79 -6.37 -6.46
CA CYS A 444 -4.24 -5.02 -6.42
C CYS A 444 -2.79 -4.98 -5.91
N PHE A 445 -1.95 -5.87 -6.38
CA PHE A 445 -0.53 -5.90 -6.06
C PHE A 445 0.30 -6.35 -7.26
N GLY A 446 1.53 -5.86 -7.35
CA GLY A 446 2.45 -6.27 -8.39
C GLY A 446 2.90 -7.71 -8.22
N LEU A 447 3.17 -8.35 -9.33
CA LEU A 447 3.67 -9.71 -9.41
C LEU A 447 4.98 -9.73 -10.20
N GLU A 448 5.92 -10.55 -9.72
CA GLU A 448 7.17 -10.77 -10.44
C GLU A 448 6.93 -11.49 -11.77
N CYS A 449 7.66 -11.06 -12.80
CA CYS A 449 7.56 -11.57 -14.14
C CYS A 449 8.93 -11.63 -14.82
N GLU A 450 9.18 -12.68 -15.58
CA GLU A 450 10.39 -12.87 -16.39
C GLU A 450 10.08 -12.93 -17.90
N ASN A 451 8.86 -12.57 -18.31
CA ASN A 451 8.47 -12.63 -19.73
C ASN A 451 9.23 -11.60 -20.56
N ARG A 452 10.08 -12.10 -21.46
CA ARG A 452 10.95 -11.30 -22.35
C ARG A 452 10.18 -10.58 -23.47
N ALA A 453 8.88 -10.87 -23.64
CA ALA A 453 8.08 -10.19 -24.65
C ALA A 453 7.80 -8.71 -24.31
N HIS A 454 7.88 -8.33 -23.04
CA HIS A 454 7.56 -6.97 -22.60
C HIS A 454 8.59 -6.36 -21.64
N SER A 455 9.62 -7.08 -21.23
CA SER A 455 10.73 -6.52 -20.47
C SER A 455 12.03 -7.32 -20.72
N PRO A 456 13.19 -6.66 -20.74
CA PRO A 456 14.48 -7.32 -20.98
C PRO A 456 14.92 -8.24 -19.83
N GLY A 457 14.38 -8.09 -18.63
CA GLY A 457 14.77 -8.83 -17.45
C GLY A 457 13.64 -9.13 -16.47
N ARG A 458 14.02 -9.65 -15.32
CA ARG A 458 13.12 -9.84 -14.19
C ARG A 458 12.58 -8.49 -13.75
N HIS A 459 11.27 -8.39 -13.64
CA HIS A 459 10.57 -7.15 -13.32
C HIS A 459 9.31 -7.41 -12.50
N TRP A 460 8.80 -6.34 -11.94
CA TRP A 460 7.48 -6.27 -11.33
C TRP A 460 6.53 -5.46 -12.23
N ASP A 461 5.28 -5.36 -11.82
CA ASP A 461 4.29 -4.51 -12.49
C ASP A 461 3.53 -3.60 -11.48
N ASN A 462 4.21 -3.20 -10.38
CA ASN A 462 3.63 -2.29 -9.38
C ASN A 462 3.44 -0.88 -9.92
N ASP A 463 4.38 -0.38 -10.72
CA ASP A 463 4.31 0.98 -11.28
C ASP A 463 3.16 1.06 -12.29
N LYS A 464 2.95 0.02 -13.10
CA LYS A 464 1.81 -0.08 -14.02
C LYS A 464 0.47 -0.32 -13.31
N LEU A 465 0.50 -1.02 -12.20
CA LEU A 465 -0.66 -1.12 -11.32
C LEU A 465 -1.06 0.26 -10.78
N LEU A 466 -0.09 1.03 -10.28
CA LEU A 466 -0.32 2.38 -9.77
C LEU A 466 -0.87 3.29 -10.88
N GLU A 467 -0.29 3.23 -12.07
CA GLU A 467 -0.77 3.94 -13.27
C GLU A 467 -2.23 3.58 -13.64
N LEU A 468 -2.61 2.30 -13.53
CA LEU A 468 -3.99 1.87 -13.75
C LEU A 468 -4.94 2.45 -12.69
N ILE A 469 -4.52 2.48 -11.44
CA ILE A 469 -5.33 2.98 -10.33
C ILE A 469 -5.49 4.50 -10.41
N GLU A 470 -4.45 5.26 -10.76
CA GLU A 470 -4.51 6.70 -11.02
C GLU A 470 -5.46 7.00 -12.19
N TRP A 471 -5.28 6.32 -13.32
CA TRP A 471 -6.17 6.44 -14.47
C TRP A 471 -7.63 6.13 -14.09
N THR A 472 -7.86 5.10 -13.28
CA THR A 472 -9.21 4.76 -12.81
C THR A 472 -9.79 5.88 -11.96
N ARG A 473 -8.99 6.47 -11.06
CA ARG A 473 -9.41 7.61 -10.23
C ARG A 473 -9.81 8.81 -11.09
N GLU A 474 -9.03 9.15 -12.10
CA GLU A 474 -9.33 10.20 -13.05
C GLU A 474 -10.63 9.89 -13.82
N ARG A 475 -10.79 8.65 -14.28
CA ARG A 475 -11.95 8.21 -15.06
C ARG A 475 -13.26 8.24 -14.26
N VAL A 476 -13.25 7.86 -12.98
CA VAL A 476 -14.45 7.87 -12.13
C VAL A 476 -14.68 9.22 -11.45
N GLY A 477 -13.71 10.12 -11.46
CA GLY A 477 -13.79 11.45 -10.86
C GLY A 477 -13.81 11.42 -9.32
N GLU A 478 -13.89 12.59 -8.71
CA GLU A 478 -13.83 12.76 -7.25
C GLU A 478 -14.96 12.05 -6.48
N ASP A 479 -16.16 12.00 -7.07
CA ASP A 479 -17.34 11.36 -6.48
C ASP A 479 -17.38 9.85 -6.72
N GLY A 480 -16.49 9.33 -7.57
CA GLY A 480 -16.40 7.91 -7.87
C GLY A 480 -15.66 7.12 -6.80
N GLU A 481 -15.87 5.81 -6.80
CA GLU A 481 -15.27 4.91 -5.82
C GLU A 481 -14.16 4.05 -6.46
N VAL A 482 -12.99 4.07 -5.85
CA VAL A 482 -11.90 3.14 -6.16
C VAL A 482 -11.75 2.23 -4.95
N TYR A 483 -12.31 1.03 -5.05
CA TYR A 483 -12.28 0.03 -4.00
C TYR A 483 -11.23 -1.03 -4.36
N LEU A 484 -10.28 -1.26 -3.46
CA LEU A 484 -9.10 -2.08 -3.73
C LEU A 484 -8.99 -3.23 -2.73
N HIS A 485 -8.71 -4.41 -3.23
CA HIS A 485 -8.38 -5.57 -2.44
C HIS A 485 -6.87 -5.67 -2.26
N LEU A 486 -6.39 -5.23 -1.10
CA LEU A 486 -4.96 -5.17 -0.75
C LEU A 486 -4.57 -6.16 0.36
N THR A 487 -5.34 -7.23 0.55
CA THR A 487 -5.05 -8.20 1.62
C THR A 487 -3.60 -8.64 1.58
N ALA A 488 -2.89 -8.41 2.70
CA ALA A 488 -1.49 -8.74 2.89
C ALA A 488 -0.47 -8.08 1.92
N HIS A 489 -0.91 -7.13 1.10
CA HIS A 489 -0.05 -6.42 0.15
C HIS A 489 -0.26 -4.89 0.21
N PRO A 490 -0.12 -4.26 1.37
CA PRO A 490 -0.33 -2.81 1.49
C PRO A 490 0.69 -2.02 0.67
N SER A 491 0.25 -0.86 0.17
CA SER A 491 1.08 0.12 -0.54
C SER A 491 0.55 1.52 -0.28
N LEU A 492 1.36 2.40 0.27
CA LEU A 492 0.93 3.76 0.62
C LEU A 492 0.48 4.57 -0.60
N ALA A 493 1.17 4.47 -1.74
CA ALA A 493 0.81 5.20 -2.94
C ALA A 493 -0.60 4.82 -3.42
N VAL A 494 -0.90 3.52 -3.42
CA VAL A 494 -2.21 2.99 -3.79
C VAL A 494 -3.28 3.42 -2.80
N GLU A 495 -2.97 3.39 -1.50
CA GLU A 495 -3.89 3.83 -0.45
C GLU A 495 -4.25 5.30 -0.52
N ASN A 496 -3.29 6.16 -0.87
CA ASN A 496 -3.53 7.58 -1.03
C ASN A 496 -4.61 7.87 -2.10
N ILE A 497 -4.74 7.02 -3.12
CA ILE A 497 -5.67 7.14 -4.23
C ILE A 497 -7.02 6.48 -3.93
N ALA A 498 -7.01 5.37 -3.21
CA ALA A 498 -8.19 4.56 -2.95
C ALA A 498 -9.26 5.28 -2.14
N THR A 499 -10.52 4.95 -2.38
CA THR A 499 -11.63 5.37 -1.53
C THR A 499 -11.88 4.37 -0.40
N VAL A 500 -11.79 3.08 -0.72
CA VAL A 500 -11.97 1.97 0.22
C VAL A 500 -10.92 0.91 -0.05
N ILE A 501 -10.41 0.32 1.02
CA ILE A 501 -9.42 -0.74 0.96
C ILE A 501 -9.93 -1.94 1.75
N LEU A 502 -10.00 -3.09 1.11
CA LEU A 502 -10.12 -4.37 1.79
C LEU A 502 -8.75 -4.78 2.28
N THR A 503 -8.56 -4.71 3.61
CA THR A 503 -7.26 -4.90 4.23
C THR A 503 -6.97 -6.34 4.57
N ASP A 504 -8.02 -7.10 4.82
CA ASP A 504 -7.91 -8.42 5.40
C ASP A 504 -9.08 -9.32 5.04
N GLU A 505 -8.75 -10.52 4.59
CA GLU A 505 -9.66 -11.63 4.41
C GLU A 505 -9.24 -12.77 5.34
N ARG A 506 -10.05 -13.08 6.34
CA ARG A 506 -9.71 -14.09 7.33
C ARG A 506 -10.62 -15.31 7.28
N SER A 507 -10.00 -16.46 7.41
CA SER A 507 -10.70 -17.70 7.74
C SER A 507 -10.99 -17.76 9.24
N GLU A 508 -12.02 -18.49 9.63
CA GLU A 508 -12.46 -18.70 11.02
C GLU A 508 -11.33 -19.07 11.97
N ALA A 509 -10.39 -19.91 11.50
CA ALA A 509 -9.28 -20.40 12.31
C ALA A 509 -8.22 -19.33 12.64
N ARG A 510 -8.31 -18.13 12.06
CA ARG A 510 -7.29 -17.09 12.16
C ARG A 510 -7.77 -15.80 12.81
N ILE A 511 -9.01 -15.74 13.30
CA ILE A 511 -9.52 -14.58 14.01
C ILE A 511 -8.98 -14.60 15.43
N SER A 512 -7.88 -13.93 15.64
CA SER A 512 -7.37 -13.60 16.96
C SER A 512 -7.10 -12.10 17.01
N THR A 513 -7.19 -11.53 18.19
CA THR A 513 -6.95 -10.12 18.45
C THR A 513 -5.54 -9.68 18.12
N GLN A 514 -4.55 -10.54 18.35
CA GLN A 514 -3.16 -10.30 18.02
C GLN A 514 -2.91 -10.25 16.51
N MET A 515 -3.72 -10.93 15.71
CA MET A 515 -3.57 -10.96 14.26
C MET A 515 -4.15 -9.73 13.57
N PHE A 516 -5.11 -9.05 14.22
CA PHE A 516 -5.79 -7.88 13.65
C PHE A 516 -4.97 -6.61 13.79
N THR A 517 -4.34 -6.44 14.94
CA THR A 517 -3.63 -5.21 15.28
C THR A 517 -2.47 -4.89 14.33
N PRO A 518 -1.56 -5.79 13.96
CA PRO A 518 -0.45 -5.43 13.08
C PRO A 518 -0.84 -5.11 11.64
N HIS A 519 -1.82 -5.81 11.07
CA HIS A 519 -2.21 -5.61 9.67
C HIS A 519 -3.12 -4.41 9.46
N VAL A 520 -4.02 -4.18 10.42
CA VAL A 520 -4.98 -3.08 10.32
C VAL A 520 -4.36 -1.76 10.76
N SER A 521 -3.40 -1.79 11.67
CA SER A 521 -2.74 -0.58 12.16
C SER A 521 -1.91 0.15 11.12
N PHE A 522 -1.37 -0.56 10.14
CA PHE A 522 -0.71 0.05 9.00
C PHE A 522 -1.62 1.04 8.26
N LEU A 523 -2.81 0.61 7.93
CA LEU A 523 -3.78 1.37 7.13
C LEU A 523 -4.48 2.49 7.91
N ASN A 524 -4.26 2.59 9.23
CA ASN A 524 -4.71 3.72 10.02
C ASN A 524 -4.01 5.05 9.67
N LEU A 525 -3.04 5.02 8.79
CA LEU A 525 -2.56 6.23 8.12
C LEU A 525 -3.61 6.81 7.17
N SER A 526 -4.51 5.97 6.65
CA SER A 526 -5.66 6.38 5.84
C SER A 526 -6.97 5.88 6.48
N PRO A 527 -7.97 6.72 6.73
CA PRO A 527 -9.21 6.32 7.39
C PRO A 527 -10.21 5.60 6.46
N ARG A 528 -9.78 4.57 5.73
CA ARG A 528 -10.54 3.97 4.61
C ARG A 528 -10.58 2.47 4.62
N MET A 529 -10.48 1.88 5.79
CA MET A 529 -10.33 0.44 5.90
C MET A 529 -11.65 -0.29 5.89
N SER A 530 -11.67 -1.40 5.18
CA SER A 530 -12.65 -2.46 5.36
C SER A 530 -11.95 -3.79 5.60
N CYS A 531 -12.65 -4.70 6.24
CA CYS A 531 -12.18 -6.06 6.42
C CYS A 531 -13.33 -7.05 6.20
N SER A 532 -13.00 -8.24 5.77
CA SER A 532 -14.00 -9.27 5.53
C SER A 532 -13.82 -10.49 6.43
N LEU A 533 -14.92 -11.11 6.77
CA LEU A 533 -14.97 -12.43 7.34
C LEU A 533 -15.44 -13.40 6.25
N MET A 534 -14.51 -14.15 5.68
CA MET A 534 -14.70 -14.95 4.46
C MET A 534 -15.59 -16.17 4.60
N THR A 535 -16.22 -16.45 5.73
CA THR A 535 -16.85 -17.74 5.85
C THR A 535 -18.31 -17.71 6.27
N ALA A 536 -19.11 -18.53 5.58
CA ALA A 536 -20.47 -18.86 5.96
C ALA A 536 -20.58 -19.59 7.32
N ARG A 537 -19.47 -20.07 7.86
CA ARG A 537 -19.38 -20.89 9.09
C ARG A 537 -19.00 -20.11 10.32
N ALA A 538 -18.74 -18.80 10.20
CA ALA A 538 -18.39 -17.99 11.34
C ALA A 538 -19.49 -18.02 12.41
N THR A 539 -19.12 -18.34 13.64
CA THR A 539 -20.01 -18.28 14.80
C THR A 539 -20.35 -16.84 15.14
N ASP A 540 -21.42 -16.61 15.89
CA ASP A 540 -21.79 -15.27 16.36
C ASP A 540 -20.69 -14.66 17.24
N GLN A 541 -19.99 -15.48 18.02
CA GLN A 541 -18.83 -15.05 18.80
C GLN A 541 -17.69 -14.54 17.90
N MET A 542 -17.36 -15.25 16.85
CA MET A 542 -16.30 -14.85 15.89
C MET A 542 -16.67 -13.55 15.17
N ARG A 543 -17.93 -13.39 14.79
CA ARG A 543 -18.43 -12.15 14.17
C ARG A 543 -18.35 -10.96 15.14
N LYS A 544 -18.73 -11.20 16.40
CA LYS A 544 -18.60 -10.19 17.46
C LYS A 544 -17.16 -9.79 17.69
N GLN A 545 -16.25 -10.75 17.76
CA GLN A 545 -14.82 -10.53 17.89
C GLN A 545 -14.25 -9.72 16.72
N MET A 546 -14.63 -10.06 15.50
CA MET A 546 -14.25 -9.32 14.30
C MET A 546 -14.74 -7.87 14.35
N ALA A 547 -16.01 -7.66 14.76
CA ALA A 547 -16.57 -6.32 14.91
C ALA A 547 -15.81 -5.48 15.94
N MET A 548 -15.44 -6.08 17.06
CA MET A 548 -14.63 -5.42 18.10
C MET A 548 -13.26 -5.01 17.56
N CYS A 549 -12.57 -5.92 16.89
CA CYS A 549 -11.27 -5.63 16.28
C CYS A 549 -11.37 -4.55 15.19
N ALA A 550 -12.39 -4.61 14.35
CA ALA A 550 -12.63 -3.59 13.33
C ALA A 550 -12.82 -2.20 13.93
N LEU A 551 -13.63 -2.08 14.97
CA LEU A 551 -13.85 -0.80 15.65
C LEU A 551 -12.61 -0.31 16.40
N LEU A 552 -11.83 -1.19 17.00
CA LEU A 552 -10.57 -0.81 17.62
C LEU A 552 -9.59 -0.20 16.60
N ASN A 553 -9.69 -0.59 15.34
CA ASN A 553 -8.78 -0.18 14.27
C ASN A 553 -9.44 0.73 13.22
N HIS A 554 -10.61 1.27 13.49
CA HIS A 554 -11.37 2.10 12.55
C HIS A 554 -11.63 1.42 11.19
N ALA A 555 -11.86 0.12 11.19
CA ALA A 555 -12.22 -0.63 10.00
C ALA A 555 -13.74 -0.90 9.96
N VAL A 556 -14.29 -0.94 8.76
CA VAL A 556 -15.67 -1.33 8.51
C VAL A 556 -15.71 -2.80 8.13
N ILE A 557 -16.57 -3.59 8.80
CA ILE A 557 -16.70 -5.00 8.45
C ILE A 557 -17.50 -5.12 7.15
N TRP A 558 -16.88 -5.80 6.22
CA TRP A 558 -17.49 -6.19 4.98
C TRP A 558 -18.26 -7.51 5.18
N ASN A 559 -19.55 -7.46 5.01
CA ASN A 559 -20.37 -8.64 5.27
C ASN A 559 -20.69 -9.39 3.98
N TYR A 560 -19.85 -10.32 3.67
CA TYR A 560 -20.01 -11.22 2.53
C TYR A 560 -21.09 -12.28 2.73
N ALA A 561 -21.36 -12.68 3.96
CA ALA A 561 -22.21 -13.81 4.28
C ALA A 561 -23.25 -13.55 5.38
N ALA A 562 -23.38 -12.33 5.91
CA ALA A 562 -24.33 -12.11 6.98
C ALA A 562 -25.75 -12.13 6.44
N LYS A 563 -26.46 -13.15 6.85
CA LYS A 563 -27.91 -13.23 6.71
C LYS A 563 -28.65 -12.22 7.59
N ASP A 564 -27.96 -11.57 8.54
CA ASP A 564 -28.56 -10.63 9.48
C ASP A 564 -27.90 -9.24 9.48
N PRO A 565 -28.51 -8.25 8.82
CA PRO A 565 -28.09 -6.85 8.89
C PRO A 565 -28.08 -6.22 10.28
N LYS A 566 -28.82 -6.81 11.25
CA LYS A 566 -28.90 -6.28 12.61
C LYS A 566 -27.57 -6.31 13.34
N PHE A 567 -26.70 -7.23 13.01
CA PHE A 567 -25.37 -7.33 13.59
C PHE A 567 -24.53 -6.08 13.35
N TYR A 568 -24.68 -5.44 12.20
CA TYR A 568 -23.98 -4.20 11.86
C TYR A 568 -24.45 -2.99 12.66
N ARG A 569 -25.74 -2.94 12.99
CA ARG A 569 -26.28 -1.89 13.88
C ARG A 569 -25.69 -1.97 15.27
N GLN A 570 -25.37 -3.16 15.76
CA GLN A 570 -24.70 -3.36 17.04
C GLN A 570 -23.22 -2.96 17.00
N ALA A 571 -22.62 -2.86 15.83
CA ALA A 571 -21.21 -2.54 15.63
C ALA A 571 -20.91 -1.03 15.59
N TRP A 572 -21.77 -0.17 16.09
CA TRP A 572 -21.49 1.26 16.31
C TRP A 572 -21.27 2.11 15.04
N ILE A 573 -21.57 1.61 13.84
CA ILE A 573 -21.30 2.33 12.59
C ILE A 573 -21.99 3.70 12.58
N SER A 574 -23.24 3.78 13.07
CA SER A 574 -23.94 5.06 13.19
C SER A 574 -23.26 6.04 14.15
N THR A 575 -22.53 5.53 15.13
CA THR A 575 -21.81 6.36 16.10
C THR A 575 -20.53 6.94 15.50
N LEU A 576 -19.84 6.19 14.62
CA LEU A 576 -18.62 6.65 13.96
C LEU A 576 -18.88 7.86 13.04
N ASP A 577 -20.10 8.02 12.52
CA ASP A 577 -20.47 9.19 11.70
C ASP A 577 -20.39 10.53 12.43
N GLN A 578 -20.39 10.50 13.75
CA GLN A 578 -20.33 11.70 14.58
C GLN A 578 -18.90 12.16 14.82
N TYR A 579 -17.91 11.33 14.57
CA TYR A 579 -16.50 11.63 14.85
C TYR A 579 -15.71 11.85 13.58
N THR A 580 -14.76 12.78 13.63
CA THR A 580 -13.93 13.17 12.49
C THR A 580 -12.49 12.67 12.57
N ARG A 581 -12.06 12.24 13.76
CA ARG A 581 -10.69 11.77 14.04
C ARG A 581 -10.73 10.49 14.86
N HIS A 582 -9.67 9.70 14.74
CA HIS A 582 -9.50 8.50 15.55
C HIS A 582 -8.02 8.26 15.88
N ALA A 583 -7.79 7.45 16.91
CA ALA A 583 -6.50 6.89 17.26
C ALA A 583 -6.68 5.40 17.60
N ALA A 584 -5.96 4.56 16.89
CA ALA A 584 -6.00 3.12 17.07
C ALA A 584 -5.15 2.66 18.27
N PRO A 585 -5.23 1.39 18.68
CA PRO A 585 -4.37 0.84 19.72
C PRO A 585 -2.89 1.06 19.41
N GLY A 586 -2.10 1.39 20.42
CA GLY A 586 -0.66 1.59 20.27
C GLY A 586 -0.21 2.99 19.85
N THR A 587 -1.15 3.92 19.55
CA THR A 587 -0.81 5.29 19.15
C THR A 587 -0.37 6.21 20.29
N GLY A 588 -0.40 5.72 21.53
CA GLY A 588 -0.09 6.51 22.73
C GLY A 588 -1.17 7.51 23.15
N LYS A 589 -2.24 7.68 22.36
CA LYS A 589 -3.34 8.62 22.68
C LYS A 589 -4.39 8.02 23.61
N CYS A 590 -4.49 6.72 23.67
CA CYS A 590 -5.31 5.99 24.63
C CYS A 590 -4.62 4.71 25.07
N SER A 591 -4.92 4.25 26.27
CA SER A 591 -4.33 3.04 26.83
C SER A 591 -5.30 2.32 27.76
N ALA A 592 -5.14 1.01 27.87
CA ALA A 592 -5.69 0.16 28.90
C ALA A 592 -4.52 -0.54 29.62
N SER A 593 -4.59 -0.66 30.96
CA SER A 593 -3.51 -1.28 31.74
C SER A 593 -3.41 -2.78 31.55
N SER A 594 -4.50 -3.44 31.16
CA SER A 594 -4.51 -4.86 30.83
C SER A 594 -4.19 -5.10 29.35
N PRO A 595 -3.28 -6.03 29.03
CA PRO A 595 -2.99 -6.39 27.63
C PRO A 595 -4.17 -7.10 26.94
N ASP A 596 -5.12 -7.64 27.70
CA ASP A 596 -6.31 -8.30 27.19
C ASP A 596 -7.41 -7.34 26.74
N VAL A 597 -7.23 -6.03 27.01
CA VAL A 597 -8.19 -5.00 26.67
C VAL A 597 -7.65 -4.11 25.54
N GLY A 598 -8.25 -4.19 24.38
CA GLY A 598 -8.03 -3.24 23.29
C GLY A 598 -8.67 -1.89 23.60
N CYS A 599 -7.99 -0.81 23.20
CA CYS A 599 -8.42 0.55 23.46
C CYS A 599 -8.24 1.42 22.22
N SER A 600 -9.30 2.06 21.73
CA SER A 600 -9.23 3.05 20.65
C SER A 600 -10.03 4.29 20.98
N LEU A 601 -9.65 5.41 20.36
CA LEU A 601 -10.20 6.73 20.63
C LEU A 601 -10.77 7.34 19.35
N TYR A 602 -11.97 7.89 19.45
CA TYR A 602 -12.62 8.68 18.40
C TYR A 602 -12.99 10.04 18.96
N TRP A 603 -12.84 11.11 18.19
CA TRP A 603 -13.19 12.44 18.64
C TRP A 603 -13.56 13.39 17.51
N ASN A 604 -14.25 14.45 17.89
CA ASN A 604 -14.45 15.66 17.10
C ASN A 604 -14.16 16.87 17.98
N ASP A 605 -14.55 18.06 17.57
CA ASP A 605 -14.27 19.29 18.32
C ASP A 605 -14.99 19.37 19.67
N THR A 606 -16.08 18.62 19.86
CA THR A 606 -16.95 18.69 21.06
C THR A 606 -17.00 17.41 21.88
N LYS A 607 -16.75 16.24 21.26
CA LYS A 607 -16.97 14.93 21.87
C LYS A 607 -15.77 14.01 21.73
N VAL A 608 -15.64 13.12 22.70
CA VAL A 608 -14.70 12.00 22.70
C VAL A 608 -15.46 10.70 22.94
N LEU A 609 -15.14 9.68 22.17
CA LEU A 609 -15.61 8.32 22.36
C LEU A 609 -14.42 7.40 22.53
N LEU A 610 -14.28 6.83 23.71
CA LEU A 610 -13.30 5.78 23.99
C LEU A 610 -13.98 4.42 23.86
N ILE A 611 -13.42 3.55 23.02
CA ILE A 611 -13.85 2.17 22.86
C ILE A 611 -12.87 1.28 23.60
N LEU A 612 -13.42 0.46 24.51
CA LEU A 612 -12.68 -0.56 25.25
C LEU A 612 -13.29 -1.93 24.92
N ALA A 613 -12.48 -2.89 24.57
CA ALA A 613 -12.92 -4.23 24.24
C ALA A 613 -12.07 -5.28 24.96
N ASN A 614 -12.72 -6.08 25.79
CA ASN A 614 -12.12 -7.26 26.39
C ASN A 614 -12.09 -8.39 25.34
N LEU A 615 -10.92 -8.79 24.96
CA LEU A 615 -10.68 -9.73 23.85
C LEU A 615 -10.39 -11.15 24.38
N SER A 616 -10.42 -11.30 25.72
CA SER A 616 -10.19 -12.59 26.40
C SER A 616 -11.51 -13.28 26.77
N ASP A 617 -11.39 -14.52 27.21
CA ASP A 617 -12.48 -15.36 27.73
C ASP A 617 -12.71 -15.22 29.24
N GLN A 618 -11.98 -14.29 29.90
CA GLN A 618 -12.08 -13.99 31.31
C GLN A 618 -12.61 -12.59 31.55
N SER A 619 -13.23 -12.35 32.69
CA SER A 619 -13.58 -11.00 33.15
C SER A 619 -12.30 -10.23 33.52
N VAL A 620 -12.15 -9.03 33.00
CA VAL A 620 -10.95 -8.19 33.17
C VAL A 620 -11.32 -6.84 33.76
N THR A 621 -10.64 -6.45 34.85
CA THR A 621 -10.67 -5.09 35.38
C THR A 621 -9.42 -4.36 34.86
N THR A 622 -9.63 -3.20 34.25
CA THR A 622 -8.54 -2.40 33.66
C THR A 622 -8.69 -0.93 34.03
N GLN A 623 -7.56 -0.26 34.19
CA GLN A 623 -7.50 1.19 34.18
C GLN A 623 -7.34 1.66 32.74
N TRP A 624 -8.12 2.64 32.34
CA TRP A 624 -8.04 3.27 31.04
C TRP A 624 -7.67 4.74 31.14
N SER A 625 -6.99 5.25 30.11
CA SER A 625 -6.73 6.68 29.96
C SER A 625 -6.72 7.09 28.50
N TYR A 626 -6.96 8.39 28.26
CA TYR A 626 -6.71 9.03 26.98
C TYR A 626 -6.15 10.44 27.17
N THR A 627 -5.39 10.92 26.17
CA THR A 627 -4.82 12.25 26.14
C THR A 627 -4.91 12.82 24.74
N LEU A 628 -5.57 13.96 24.59
CA LEU A 628 -5.59 14.81 23.42
C LEU A 628 -4.93 16.15 23.79
N THR A 629 -4.72 17.01 22.81
CA THR A 629 -4.07 18.31 23.02
C THR A 629 -4.84 19.21 24.02
N ASP A 630 -6.17 19.14 23.96
CA ASP A 630 -7.09 20.04 24.67
C ASP A 630 -7.87 19.34 25.79
N ARG A 631 -7.82 18.01 25.88
CA ARG A 631 -8.61 17.23 26.86
C ARG A 631 -8.00 15.87 27.16
N SER A 632 -8.27 15.36 28.36
CA SER A 632 -7.85 14.04 28.81
C SER A 632 -8.90 13.41 29.72
N GLY A 633 -8.77 12.10 29.94
CA GLY A 633 -9.63 11.37 30.86
C GLY A 633 -9.02 10.06 31.28
N SER A 634 -9.44 9.57 32.43
CA SER A 634 -9.05 8.26 32.95
C SER A 634 -10.14 7.67 33.84
N GLY A 635 -10.05 6.38 34.11
CA GLY A 635 -10.98 5.68 35.00
C GLY A 635 -10.70 4.18 35.08
N ASN A 636 -11.50 3.49 35.86
CA ASN A 636 -11.47 2.04 35.97
C ASN A 636 -12.76 1.44 35.41
N ILE A 637 -12.64 0.25 34.82
CA ILE A 637 -13.77 -0.48 34.28
C ILE A 637 -13.54 -1.99 34.41
N THR A 638 -14.63 -2.72 34.68
CA THR A 638 -14.64 -4.18 34.54
C THR A 638 -15.42 -4.56 33.31
N LEU A 639 -14.83 -5.37 32.46
CA LEU A 639 -15.42 -5.89 31.23
C LEU A 639 -15.58 -7.41 31.37
N GLN A 640 -16.75 -7.90 31.01
CA GLN A 640 -16.99 -9.33 30.92
C GLN A 640 -16.26 -9.96 29.73
N PRO A 641 -16.13 -11.28 29.65
CA PRO A 641 -15.56 -11.94 28.49
C PRO A 641 -16.19 -11.47 27.18
N MET A 642 -15.38 -11.07 26.20
CA MET A 642 -15.83 -10.60 24.90
C MET A 642 -16.84 -9.40 24.99
N GLU A 643 -16.72 -8.58 26.01
CA GLU A 643 -17.51 -7.36 26.15
C GLU A 643 -16.79 -6.15 25.55
N MET A 644 -17.58 -5.31 24.89
CA MET A 644 -17.13 -4.00 24.41
C MET A 644 -17.97 -2.90 25.04
N LYS A 645 -17.31 -1.85 25.52
CA LYS A 645 -17.98 -0.65 26.02
C LYS A 645 -17.45 0.60 25.34
N ALA A 646 -18.35 1.53 25.14
CA ALA A 646 -18.08 2.87 24.68
C ALA A 646 -18.26 3.86 25.85
N ILE A 647 -17.26 4.70 26.03
CA ILE A 647 -17.26 5.76 27.02
C ILE A 647 -17.29 7.10 26.29
N GLU A 648 -18.44 7.78 26.30
CA GLU A 648 -18.58 9.10 25.68
C GLU A 648 -18.26 10.18 26.72
N ARG A 649 -17.53 11.23 26.29
CA ARG A 649 -17.13 12.38 27.09
C ARG A 649 -17.30 13.69 26.31
#